data_ce2bc8570da9e20b8d7c9e6bbb416047
#
_entry.id   ce2bc8570da9e20b8d7c9e6bbb416047
#
_cell.length_a   1.000
_cell.length_b   1.000
_cell.length_c   1.000
_cell.angle_alpha   90.00
_cell.angle_beta   90.00
_cell.angle_gamma   90.00
#
_symmetry.space_group_name_H-M   'P 1'
#
loop_
_entity.id
_entity.type
_entity.pdbx_description
1 polymer ?
#
loop_
_entity_poly.entity_id
_entity_poly.type
_entity_poly.pdbx_seq_one_letter_code
_entity_poly.pdbx_strand_id
1 'polypeptide(L)'
;MAIAAVGLGACDDRRPQPLTIDNALTADEIAAGRLTPEVMWKMSRAGSSSLSPDGKTLLYAQTDYNMAQNRGVTTIWVQDMASGAVTRLTDTASNNADPKWSADGRKIYFLSDRSGSMQVWRMNAAGGDATQVTGSGGGEGVPDVEGFGVSPDEKHIWWVQAVQTARRKSSDVYKDMDKSKARIYDDLMARHWDYWDEGSYRHIFIGELGKGLVTGGTDIMPDAQWDAPLAPYFDMAEIAWNNAGTMLAYTCKPLTGTEYAVSTDSDIFVYVLESGVTQNICKPVNVNTGEPVASDKAVMAGYDKYPVWSPDDTKIAFLSQRRAGNESDKARLFLYDCRTGEMQDLTEDFDYNAMNVVWEGNDRIWFIAPIEATHQICRISPSVGEVEVVTRGDHAINAFSMAGARIVAEMCTISMATEFFGVDPADGTLTQLSAINKPVYDNIRMGEVQKRWVKTTDGKQMLTWVILPPDFDPDKKYPILLYCQGGPQSVVSQFWSYRWNFQLMAAQGYVVVAPNRRGLPSFGQEWLDQISGDYAGQNIRDYLSAIDDVAGEPWADETRMGCVGASYGGYSVFFLAGCHEKRFKAFIAHCGIFNFESMYGETEELFFINNDYGGPYWDRSNQVAQRSYANSPHKFVSKWDTPILIFTGEYDFRIPYTQSLEAFTAARVRGIPARLVEFENEAHQVFRPQNSLVWNREFFGWLDKYVK
;
A
#
# COMPACT_ATOMS: atom_id res chain seq x y z
N MET A 1 -0.31 -2.26 5.24
CA MET A 1 0.85 -3.14 4.89
C MET A 1 0.57 -4.53 5.42
N ALA A 2 0.24 -5.48 4.55
CA ALA A 2 0.00 -6.86 4.98
C ALA A 2 1.32 -7.49 5.47
N ILE A 3 1.33 -8.04 6.67
CA ILE A 3 2.42 -8.83 7.21
C ILE A 3 2.22 -10.25 6.70
N ALA A 4 3.05 -10.69 5.76
CA ALA A 4 3.02 -12.06 5.26
C ALA A 4 3.39 -13.05 6.37
N ALA A 5 2.48 -13.92 6.74
CA ALA A 5 2.73 -15.04 7.64
C ALA A 5 3.60 -16.08 6.92
N VAL A 6 4.79 -16.33 7.46
CA VAL A 6 5.72 -17.38 6.98
C VAL A 6 5.38 -18.68 7.69
N GLY A 7 4.98 -19.68 6.92
CA GLY A 7 4.66 -21.03 7.39
C GLY A 7 5.81 -21.73 8.12
N LEU A 8 5.44 -22.47 9.16
CA LEU A 8 6.25 -23.12 10.15
C LEU A 8 6.75 -24.51 9.76
N GLY A 9 8.00 -24.79 10.10
CA GLY A 9 8.51 -26.16 10.27
C GLY A 9 8.84 -26.42 11.73
N ALA A 10 8.36 -27.56 12.24
CA ALA A 10 8.74 -28.34 13.42
C ALA A 10 8.54 -27.73 14.82
N CYS A 11 7.73 -28.43 15.61
CA CYS A 11 7.51 -28.24 17.05
C CYS A 11 8.83 -28.35 17.87
N ASP A 12 9.19 -27.26 18.53
CA ASP A 12 10.08 -27.27 19.70
C ASP A 12 9.36 -26.47 20.80
N ASP A 13 9.11 -27.07 21.96
CA ASP A 13 8.37 -26.57 23.12
C ASP A 13 9.06 -25.37 23.85
N ARG A 14 9.89 -24.62 23.16
CA ARG A 14 10.60 -23.45 23.71
C ARG A 14 9.96 -22.17 23.20
N ARG A 15 9.67 -21.26 24.12
CA ARG A 15 9.34 -19.87 23.74
C ARG A 15 10.38 -19.39 22.74
N PRO A 16 9.97 -18.71 21.63
CA PRO A 16 10.92 -18.18 20.67
C PRO A 16 11.98 -17.35 21.39
N GLN A 17 13.26 -17.58 21.05
CA GLN A 17 14.33 -16.75 21.61
C GLN A 17 14.17 -15.32 21.10
N PRO A 18 14.37 -14.32 21.99
CA PRO A 18 14.33 -12.92 21.56
C PRO A 18 15.25 -12.67 20.37
N LEU A 19 14.74 -11.95 19.37
CA LEU A 19 15.54 -11.54 18.24
C LEU A 19 16.53 -10.47 18.68
N THR A 20 17.83 -10.71 18.50
CA THR A 20 18.84 -9.69 18.75
C THR A 20 18.81 -8.66 17.63
N ILE A 21 18.54 -7.42 17.96
CA ILE A 21 18.57 -6.29 17.03
C ILE A 21 19.86 -5.50 17.28
N ASP A 22 20.62 -5.32 16.20
CA ASP A 22 21.80 -4.45 16.17
C ASP A 22 21.65 -3.45 15.04
N ASN A 23 21.07 -2.29 15.37
CA ASN A 23 20.88 -1.16 14.47
C ASN A 23 22.03 -0.14 14.57
N ALA A 24 23.09 -0.41 15.36
CA ALA A 24 24.22 0.49 15.48
C ALA A 24 25.01 0.58 14.16
N LEU A 25 25.38 1.80 13.78
CA LEU A 25 26.30 2.01 12.66
C LEU A 25 27.72 1.60 13.11
N THR A 26 28.42 0.92 12.21
CA THR A 26 29.84 0.63 12.40
C THR A 26 30.71 1.89 12.21
N ALA A 27 31.92 1.87 12.70
CA ALA A 27 32.86 2.97 12.51
C ALA A 27 33.14 3.25 11.02
N ASP A 28 33.17 2.20 10.19
CA ASP A 28 33.38 2.33 8.74
C ASP A 28 32.18 2.96 8.03
N GLU A 29 30.95 2.60 8.43
CA GLU A 29 29.71 3.21 7.90
C GLU A 29 29.62 4.71 8.26
N ILE A 30 29.97 5.06 9.50
CA ILE A 30 30.05 6.46 9.96
C ILE A 30 31.12 7.21 9.18
N ALA A 31 32.32 6.64 9.01
CA ALA A 31 33.41 7.27 8.27
C ALA A 31 33.06 7.45 6.78
N ALA A 32 32.36 6.49 6.18
CA ALA A 32 31.88 6.60 4.81
C ALA A 32 30.80 7.69 4.65
N GLY A 33 29.94 7.85 5.66
CA GLY A 33 28.88 8.87 5.71
C GLY A 33 27.88 8.82 4.55
N ARG A 34 27.65 7.62 3.98
CA ARG A 34 26.76 7.42 2.81
C ARG A 34 25.73 6.35 3.10
N LEU A 35 24.54 6.54 2.56
CA LEU A 35 23.48 5.55 2.60
C LEU A 35 23.88 4.35 1.74
N THR A 36 23.86 3.15 2.35
CA THR A 36 24.03 1.87 1.65
C THR A 36 22.83 0.97 1.90
N PRO A 37 22.63 -0.10 1.13
CA PRO A 37 21.57 -1.07 1.40
C PRO A 37 21.64 -1.63 2.83
N GLU A 38 22.84 -1.92 3.32
CA GLU A 38 23.08 -2.43 4.68
C GLU A 38 22.69 -1.39 5.75
N VAL A 39 23.05 -0.12 5.58
CA VAL A 39 22.66 0.98 6.48
C VAL A 39 21.14 1.16 6.48
N MET A 40 20.50 1.10 5.31
CA MET A 40 19.05 1.24 5.19
C MET A 40 18.30 0.12 5.96
N TRP A 41 18.86 -1.10 6.01
CA TRP A 41 18.27 -2.20 6.77
C TRP A 41 18.49 -2.11 8.29
N LYS A 42 19.39 -1.23 8.76
CA LYS A 42 19.53 -0.88 10.19
C LYS A 42 18.51 0.16 10.65
N MET A 43 17.78 0.78 9.74
CA MET A 43 16.74 1.76 10.09
C MET A 43 15.49 1.07 10.63
N SER A 44 15.03 1.55 11.77
CA SER A 44 13.75 1.15 12.36
C SER A 44 12.58 1.70 11.53
N ARG A 45 11.48 0.93 11.44
CA ARG A 45 10.28 1.29 10.70
C ARG A 45 9.12 1.48 11.66
N ALA A 46 8.75 2.73 11.92
CA ALA A 46 7.63 3.07 12.79
C ALA A 46 6.34 3.28 12.01
N GLY A 47 5.20 3.03 12.65
CA GLY A 47 3.87 3.24 12.11
C GLY A 47 2.77 2.77 13.06
N SER A 48 1.54 2.76 12.57
CA SER A 48 0.36 2.39 13.36
C SER A 48 0.23 3.22 14.64
N SER A 49 0.42 4.53 14.52
CA SER A 49 0.43 5.41 15.68
C SER A 49 -0.97 5.90 16.08
N SER A 50 -1.19 6.04 17.38
CA SER A 50 -2.43 6.63 17.91
C SER A 50 -2.18 7.38 19.21
N LEU A 51 -2.86 8.53 19.37
CA LEU A 51 -2.87 9.24 20.64
C LEU A 51 -3.76 8.55 21.66
N SER A 52 -3.35 8.55 22.93
CA SER A 52 -4.23 8.19 24.03
C SER A 52 -5.45 9.11 24.07
N PRO A 53 -6.63 8.68 24.58
CA PRO A 53 -7.84 9.49 24.60
C PRO A 53 -7.66 10.85 25.27
N ASP A 54 -6.74 10.98 26.24
CA ASP A 54 -6.41 12.24 26.90
C ASP A 54 -5.31 13.06 26.17
N GLY A 55 -4.79 12.55 25.05
CA GLY A 55 -3.79 13.19 24.22
C GLY A 55 -2.39 13.29 24.83
N LYS A 56 -2.09 12.57 25.93
CA LYS A 56 -0.81 12.72 26.63
C LYS A 56 0.25 11.72 26.22
N THR A 57 -0.16 10.62 25.60
CA THR A 57 0.75 9.55 25.21
C THR A 57 0.52 9.16 23.77
N LEU A 58 1.60 9.05 22.99
CA LEU A 58 1.58 8.48 21.65
C LEU A 58 1.93 7.00 21.75
N LEU A 59 1.08 6.13 21.22
CA LEU A 59 1.28 4.69 21.08
C LEU A 59 1.66 4.40 19.64
N TYR A 60 2.64 3.52 19.40
CA TYR A 60 3.02 3.13 18.05
C TYR A 60 3.69 1.76 17.98
N ALA A 61 3.72 1.17 16.80
CA ALA A 61 4.48 -0.04 16.50
C ALA A 61 5.81 0.32 15.82
N GLN A 62 6.87 -0.43 16.14
CA GLN A 62 8.17 -0.30 15.50
C GLN A 62 8.67 -1.67 15.07
N THR A 63 9.08 -1.81 13.81
CA THR A 63 9.67 -3.02 13.26
C THR A 63 11.17 -2.82 13.07
N ASP A 64 11.94 -3.74 13.62
CA ASP A 64 13.38 -3.82 13.47
C ASP A 64 13.77 -5.17 12.84
N TYR A 65 14.92 -5.23 12.17
CA TYR A 65 15.31 -6.39 11.40
C TYR A 65 16.64 -6.98 11.89
N ASN A 66 16.74 -8.31 11.81
CA ASN A 66 18.00 -9.03 11.92
C ASN A 66 18.36 -9.62 10.56
N MET A 67 19.38 -9.07 9.93
CA MET A 67 19.83 -9.46 8.60
C MET A 67 20.33 -10.91 8.54
N ALA A 68 21.06 -11.36 9.58
CA ALA A 68 21.61 -12.72 9.63
C ALA A 68 20.51 -13.78 9.75
N GLN A 69 19.43 -13.48 10.48
CA GLN A 69 18.26 -14.38 10.63
C GLN A 69 17.21 -14.16 9.54
N ASN A 70 17.43 -13.21 8.63
CA ASN A 70 16.53 -12.89 7.52
C ASN A 70 15.09 -12.61 7.94
N ARG A 71 14.88 -11.96 9.09
CA ARG A 71 13.55 -11.67 9.63
C ARG A 71 13.50 -10.36 10.40
N GLY A 72 12.29 -9.81 10.50
CA GLY A 72 11.97 -8.67 11.37
C GLY A 72 11.20 -9.09 12.60
N VAL A 73 11.12 -8.19 13.56
CA VAL A 73 10.23 -8.27 14.72
C VAL A 73 9.60 -6.90 14.97
N THR A 74 8.31 -6.90 15.23
CA THR A 74 7.56 -5.69 15.56
C THR A 74 7.32 -5.65 17.07
N THR A 75 7.58 -4.49 17.66
CA THR A 75 7.42 -4.20 19.09
C THR A 75 6.56 -2.97 19.32
N ILE A 76 5.95 -2.86 20.49
CA ILE A 76 5.05 -1.76 20.86
C ILE A 76 5.78 -0.77 21.75
N TRP A 77 5.60 0.50 21.46
CA TRP A 77 6.24 1.63 22.11
C TRP A 77 5.23 2.69 22.51
N VAL A 78 5.57 3.46 23.52
CA VAL A 78 4.85 4.67 23.89
C VAL A 78 5.82 5.84 24.04
N GLN A 79 5.33 7.04 23.71
CA GLN A 79 6.04 8.29 23.93
C GLN A 79 5.18 9.23 24.75
N ASP A 80 5.72 9.74 25.87
CA ASP A 80 5.09 10.80 26.65
C ASP A 80 5.15 12.12 25.90
N MET A 81 4.02 12.73 25.64
CA MET A 81 3.90 13.92 24.78
C MET A 81 4.39 15.22 25.44
N ALA A 82 4.61 15.22 26.77
CA ALA A 82 5.10 16.39 27.47
C ALA A 82 6.63 16.37 27.61
N SER A 83 7.21 15.21 27.97
CA SER A 83 8.64 15.06 28.19
C SER A 83 9.41 14.57 26.95
N GLY A 84 8.71 13.96 25.98
CA GLY A 84 9.31 13.26 24.85
C GLY A 84 9.93 11.90 25.23
N ALA A 85 9.75 11.43 26.46
CA ALA A 85 10.32 10.16 26.92
C ALA A 85 9.67 8.98 26.20
N VAL A 86 10.49 8.08 25.68
CA VAL A 86 10.07 6.90 24.91
C VAL A 86 10.29 5.63 25.73
N THR A 87 9.30 4.74 25.74
CA THR A 87 9.36 3.46 26.47
C THR A 87 8.89 2.32 25.55
N ARG A 88 9.68 1.25 25.44
CA ARG A 88 9.28 0.01 24.79
C ARG A 88 8.45 -0.83 25.75
N LEU A 89 7.26 -1.28 25.32
CA LEU A 89 6.33 -2.05 26.15
C LEU A 89 6.42 -3.56 25.93
N THR A 90 6.89 -4.02 24.77
CA THR A 90 7.02 -5.46 24.45
C THR A 90 8.45 -5.82 24.09
N ASP A 91 8.84 -7.07 24.33
CA ASP A 91 10.15 -7.60 23.94
C ASP A 91 10.19 -8.08 22.48
N THR A 92 11.33 -8.60 22.06
CA THR A 92 11.59 -9.10 20.71
C THR A 92 11.41 -10.62 20.57
N ALA A 93 10.82 -11.29 21.55
CA ALA A 93 10.57 -12.74 21.50
C ALA A 93 9.38 -13.08 20.58
N SER A 94 8.45 -12.15 20.41
CA SER A 94 7.25 -12.31 19.61
C SER A 94 6.97 -11.06 18.77
N ASN A 95 6.26 -11.21 17.66
CA ASN A 95 5.71 -10.09 16.93
C ASN A 95 4.53 -9.51 17.70
N ASN A 96 4.50 -8.18 17.81
CA ASN A 96 3.45 -7.44 18.49
C ASN A 96 3.03 -6.27 17.60
N ALA A 97 1.84 -6.35 17.00
CA ALA A 97 1.40 -5.43 15.95
C ALA A 97 0.03 -4.81 16.27
N ASP A 98 -0.35 -3.82 15.48
CA ASP A 98 -1.66 -3.14 15.50
C ASP A 98 -2.11 -2.74 16.91
N PRO A 99 -1.30 -1.96 17.67
CA PRO A 99 -1.65 -1.55 19.03
C PRO A 99 -2.78 -0.51 19.02
N LYS A 100 -3.77 -0.72 19.89
CA LYS A 100 -4.94 0.14 20.03
C LYS A 100 -5.22 0.46 21.49
N TRP A 101 -5.58 1.70 21.79
CA TRP A 101 -6.02 2.11 23.11
C TRP A 101 -7.41 1.54 23.44
N SER A 102 -7.63 1.21 24.72
CA SER A 102 -8.99 1.17 25.26
C SER A 102 -9.60 2.56 25.29
N ALA A 103 -10.93 2.66 25.26
CA ALA A 103 -11.64 3.94 25.27
C ALA A 103 -11.31 4.82 26.50
N ASP A 104 -11.01 4.19 27.67
CA ASP A 104 -10.61 4.90 28.87
C ASP A 104 -9.09 5.18 28.96
N GLY A 105 -8.29 4.75 27.95
CA GLY A 105 -6.83 4.93 27.89
C GLY A 105 -6.02 4.13 28.90
N ARG A 106 -6.65 3.18 29.64
CA ARG A 106 -5.96 2.42 30.70
C ARG A 106 -5.32 1.13 30.21
N LYS A 107 -5.75 0.63 29.05
CA LYS A 107 -5.25 -0.61 28.45
C LYS A 107 -4.81 -0.38 27.02
N ILE A 108 -3.96 -1.27 26.55
CA ILE A 108 -3.54 -1.40 25.17
C ILE A 108 -3.91 -2.81 24.71
N TYR A 109 -4.68 -2.90 23.61
CA TYR A 109 -4.97 -4.13 22.89
C TYR A 109 -4.03 -4.23 21.70
N PHE A 110 -3.58 -5.43 21.35
CA PHE A 110 -2.64 -5.64 20.23
C PHE A 110 -2.67 -7.08 19.72
N LEU A 111 -2.20 -7.30 18.52
CA LEU A 111 -1.95 -8.63 17.97
C LEU A 111 -0.61 -9.16 18.41
N SER A 112 -0.53 -10.45 18.79
CA SER A 112 0.74 -11.12 19.11
C SER A 112 0.71 -12.61 18.80
N ASP A 113 1.84 -13.13 18.28
CA ASP A 113 2.07 -14.55 17.98
C ASP A 113 2.64 -15.35 19.17
N ARG A 114 2.69 -14.78 20.37
CA ARG A 114 3.30 -15.38 21.58
C ARG A 114 2.63 -16.66 22.06
N SER A 115 1.42 -16.96 21.63
CA SER A 115 0.71 -18.23 21.92
C SER A 115 0.90 -19.32 20.85
N GLY A 116 1.70 -19.05 19.81
CA GLY A 116 1.93 -19.96 18.68
C GLY A 116 1.06 -19.66 17.46
N SER A 117 0.01 -18.84 17.61
CA SER A 117 -0.78 -18.25 16.54
C SER A 117 -1.01 -16.77 16.83
N MET A 118 -1.29 -15.98 15.81
CA MET A 118 -1.60 -14.56 15.96
C MET A 118 -2.95 -14.39 16.63
N GLN A 119 -2.97 -13.77 17.82
CA GLN A 119 -4.17 -13.57 18.63
C GLN A 119 -4.21 -12.16 19.19
N VAL A 120 -5.39 -11.72 19.65
CA VAL A 120 -5.53 -10.45 20.37
C VAL A 120 -5.07 -10.62 21.81
N TRP A 121 -4.26 -9.69 22.26
CA TRP A 121 -3.75 -9.58 23.63
C TRP A 121 -4.07 -8.21 24.21
N ARG A 122 -4.08 -8.09 25.53
CA ARG A 122 -4.20 -6.80 26.22
C ARG A 122 -3.19 -6.69 27.35
N MET A 123 -2.73 -5.48 27.61
CA MET A 123 -1.88 -5.12 28.73
C MET A 123 -2.30 -3.78 29.32
N ASN A 124 -1.78 -3.43 30.49
CA ASN A 124 -1.97 -2.08 31.05
C ASN A 124 -1.24 -1.04 30.18
N ALA A 125 -1.74 0.18 30.14
CA ALA A 125 -1.14 1.29 29.39
C ALA A 125 0.32 1.57 29.79
N ALA A 126 0.69 1.32 31.05
CA ALA A 126 2.05 1.44 31.55
C ALA A 126 2.95 0.23 31.21
N GLY A 127 2.45 -0.76 30.47
CA GLY A 127 3.13 -2.02 30.20
C GLY A 127 2.91 -3.08 31.28
N GLY A 128 3.71 -4.15 31.26
CA GLY A 128 3.62 -5.28 32.14
C GLY A 128 3.10 -6.55 31.48
N ASP A 129 2.61 -7.50 32.29
CA ASP A 129 2.12 -8.78 31.79
C ASP A 129 0.90 -8.61 30.89
N ALA A 130 0.98 -9.21 29.71
CA ALA A 130 -0.12 -9.24 28.75
C ALA A 130 -1.02 -10.47 28.98
N THR A 131 -2.33 -10.27 28.82
CA THR A 131 -3.35 -11.31 28.93
C THR A 131 -3.95 -11.55 27.55
N GLN A 132 -4.08 -12.83 27.15
CA GLN A 132 -4.71 -13.21 25.89
C GLN A 132 -6.22 -12.89 25.93
N VAL A 133 -6.75 -12.33 24.83
CA VAL A 133 -8.15 -11.94 24.68
C VAL A 133 -8.91 -12.92 23.79
N THR A 134 -8.36 -13.30 22.63
CA THR A 134 -8.97 -14.27 21.70
C THR A 134 -8.24 -15.60 21.68
N GLY A 135 -8.90 -16.68 21.31
CA GLY A 135 -8.32 -18.00 21.13
C GLY A 135 -9.22 -19.14 21.61
N SER A 136 -8.78 -20.38 21.44
CA SER A 136 -9.53 -21.59 21.81
C SER A 136 -9.09 -22.25 23.12
N GLY A 137 -8.33 -21.56 23.97
CA GLY A 137 -7.85 -22.13 25.22
C GLY A 137 -6.62 -23.05 25.13
N GLY A 138 -5.91 -23.01 24.00
CA GLY A 138 -4.70 -23.79 23.71
C GLY A 138 -5.01 -25.04 22.87
N GLY A 139 -4.27 -25.19 21.79
CA GLY A 139 -4.36 -26.34 20.86
C GLY A 139 -3.73 -26.00 19.51
N GLU A 140 -3.18 -27.00 18.85
CA GLU A 140 -2.78 -26.88 17.45
C GLU A 140 -4.00 -26.58 16.57
N GLY A 141 -3.88 -25.68 15.60
CA GLY A 141 -4.90 -25.38 14.60
C GLY A 141 -5.87 -24.27 14.97
N VAL A 142 -5.54 -23.40 15.93
CA VAL A 142 -6.30 -22.15 16.15
C VAL A 142 -6.01 -21.20 14.99
N PRO A 143 -7.03 -20.73 14.25
CA PRO A 143 -6.82 -19.76 13.18
C PRO A 143 -6.17 -18.48 13.68
N ASP A 144 -5.31 -17.89 12.86
CA ASP A 144 -4.76 -16.59 13.12
C ASP A 144 -5.86 -15.51 13.07
N VAL A 145 -5.76 -14.54 13.96
CA VAL A 145 -6.51 -13.30 13.90
C VAL A 145 -5.71 -12.31 13.06
N GLU A 146 -6.29 -11.87 11.95
CA GLU A 146 -5.62 -10.96 11.01
C GLU A 146 -5.83 -9.48 11.39
N GLY A 147 -6.89 -9.17 12.12
CA GLY A 147 -7.20 -7.83 12.64
C GLY A 147 -8.31 -7.86 13.66
N PHE A 148 -8.47 -6.78 14.41
CA PHE A 148 -9.47 -6.68 15.48
C PHE A 148 -9.89 -5.25 15.77
N GLY A 149 -11.03 -5.09 16.45
CA GLY A 149 -11.45 -3.82 17.05
C GLY A 149 -12.35 -4.03 18.27
N VAL A 150 -12.02 -3.37 19.37
CA VAL A 150 -12.80 -3.38 20.60
C VAL A 150 -13.88 -2.31 20.52
N SER A 151 -15.12 -2.64 20.93
CA SER A 151 -16.20 -1.65 20.99
C SER A 151 -15.88 -0.54 22.01
N PRO A 152 -16.32 0.72 21.78
CA PRO A 152 -16.01 1.82 22.69
C PRO A 152 -16.48 1.62 24.14
N ASP A 153 -17.53 0.81 24.34
CA ASP A 153 -18.03 0.43 25.67
C ASP A 153 -17.30 -0.77 26.30
N GLU A 154 -16.31 -1.32 25.62
CA GLU A 154 -15.51 -2.50 25.99
C GLU A 154 -16.37 -3.76 26.28
N LYS A 155 -17.55 -3.90 25.66
CA LYS A 155 -18.38 -5.11 25.82
C LYS A 155 -18.22 -6.11 24.71
N HIS A 156 -17.79 -5.68 23.53
CA HIS A 156 -17.65 -6.51 22.35
C HIS A 156 -16.28 -6.32 21.70
N ILE A 157 -15.89 -7.33 20.96
CA ILE A 157 -14.73 -7.31 20.09
C ILE A 157 -15.12 -7.92 18.74
N TRP A 158 -14.77 -7.28 17.62
CA TRP A 158 -14.72 -7.96 16.34
C TRP A 158 -13.30 -8.40 16.04
N TRP A 159 -13.17 -9.48 15.29
CA TRP A 159 -11.91 -9.90 14.69
C TRP A 159 -12.14 -10.49 13.30
N VAL A 160 -11.09 -10.49 12.50
CA VAL A 160 -11.07 -11.08 11.16
C VAL A 160 -10.23 -12.36 11.21
N GLN A 161 -10.76 -13.43 10.63
CA GLN A 161 -10.03 -14.67 10.42
C GLN A 161 -10.49 -15.34 9.13
N ALA A 162 -9.62 -16.19 8.56
CA ALA A 162 -9.93 -16.98 7.38
C ALA A 162 -10.90 -18.14 7.70
N VAL A 163 -11.92 -18.31 6.86
CA VAL A 163 -12.94 -19.36 6.96
C VAL A 163 -12.99 -20.15 5.64
N GLN A 164 -12.95 -21.49 5.72
CA GLN A 164 -13.05 -22.35 4.56
C GLN A 164 -14.51 -22.52 4.13
N THR A 165 -14.94 -21.80 3.09
CA THR A 165 -16.32 -21.86 2.60
C THR A 165 -16.46 -22.51 1.22
N ALA A 166 -15.39 -22.59 0.44
CA ALA A 166 -15.41 -23.26 -0.87
C ALA A 166 -14.41 -24.43 -0.94
N ARG A 167 -14.64 -25.35 -1.84
CA ARG A 167 -13.81 -26.54 -2.05
C ARG A 167 -13.02 -26.41 -3.33
N ARG A 168 -11.70 -26.21 -3.23
CA ARG A 168 -10.80 -26.05 -4.38
C ARG A 168 -9.82 -27.20 -4.54
N LYS A 169 -9.57 -27.99 -3.48
CA LYS A 169 -8.60 -29.11 -3.52
C LYS A 169 -9.25 -30.36 -4.07
N SER A 170 -8.54 -31.11 -4.91
CA SER A 170 -9.01 -32.37 -5.45
C SER A 170 -9.38 -33.40 -4.35
N SER A 171 -8.68 -33.35 -3.21
CA SER A 171 -8.99 -34.18 -2.03
C SER A 171 -10.33 -33.83 -1.37
N ASP A 172 -10.86 -32.62 -1.60
CA ASP A 172 -12.18 -32.21 -1.13
C ASP A 172 -13.30 -32.78 -2.00
N VAL A 173 -13.02 -32.98 -3.30
CA VAL A 173 -13.95 -33.49 -4.31
C VAL A 173 -13.86 -35.05 -4.38
N TYR A 174 -12.63 -35.57 -4.47
CA TYR A 174 -12.35 -37.00 -4.61
C TYR A 174 -11.75 -37.55 -3.32
N LYS A 175 -12.60 -38.05 -2.42
CA LYS A 175 -12.17 -38.48 -1.08
C LYS A 175 -11.28 -39.74 -1.08
N ASP A 176 -11.28 -40.52 -2.17
CA ASP A 176 -10.41 -41.66 -2.42
C ASP A 176 -9.02 -41.26 -2.97
N MET A 177 -8.77 -39.95 -3.24
CA MET A 177 -7.53 -39.41 -3.82
C MET A 177 -6.85 -38.44 -2.87
N ASP A 178 -6.65 -38.82 -1.62
CA ASP A 178 -6.10 -37.97 -0.53
C ASP A 178 -4.66 -37.45 -0.78
N LYS A 179 -3.92 -38.14 -1.67
CA LYS A 179 -2.55 -37.73 -2.04
C LYS A 179 -2.47 -36.80 -3.26
N SER A 180 -3.59 -36.57 -3.92
CA SER A 180 -3.65 -35.63 -5.04
C SER A 180 -3.45 -34.18 -4.54
N LYS A 181 -2.66 -33.42 -5.27
CA LYS A 181 -2.41 -31.97 -4.99
C LYS A 181 -2.98 -31.06 -6.07
N ALA A 182 -3.94 -31.54 -6.86
CA ALA A 182 -4.60 -30.73 -7.87
C ALA A 182 -5.55 -29.71 -7.22
N ARG A 183 -5.65 -28.53 -7.82
CA ARG A 183 -6.71 -27.55 -7.58
C ARG A 183 -7.69 -27.58 -8.74
N ILE A 184 -8.97 -27.37 -8.45
CA ILE A 184 -10.06 -27.45 -9.43
C ILE A 184 -10.83 -26.14 -9.38
N TYR A 185 -10.90 -25.45 -10.51
CA TYR A 185 -11.58 -24.16 -10.67
C TYR A 185 -12.54 -24.24 -11.86
N ASP A 186 -13.78 -23.85 -11.65
CA ASP A 186 -14.81 -23.73 -12.67
C ASP A 186 -15.07 -22.28 -13.07
N ASP A 187 -14.51 -21.31 -12.32
CA ASP A 187 -14.63 -19.87 -12.54
C ASP A 187 -13.37 -19.13 -12.08
N LEU A 188 -13.31 -17.83 -12.29
CA LEU A 188 -12.27 -16.93 -11.80
C LEU A 188 -12.50 -16.60 -10.29
N MET A 189 -11.50 -16.11 -9.52
CA MET A 189 -10.09 -16.05 -9.88
C MET A 189 -9.39 -17.27 -9.28
N ALA A 190 -8.54 -17.92 -10.06
CA ALA A 190 -7.75 -19.04 -9.51
C ALA A 190 -6.63 -18.55 -8.58
N ARG A 191 -6.19 -17.32 -8.73
CA ARG A 191 -5.10 -16.68 -7.99
C ARG A 191 -5.48 -15.24 -7.68
N HIS A 192 -4.94 -14.68 -6.59
CA HIS A 192 -5.09 -13.28 -6.27
C HIS A 192 -3.78 -12.77 -5.64
N TRP A 193 -3.21 -11.70 -6.15
CA TRP A 193 -1.99 -11.03 -5.73
C TRP A 193 -0.76 -11.94 -5.60
N ASP A 194 -0.63 -12.72 -4.53
CA ASP A 194 0.49 -13.61 -4.22
C ASP A 194 0.07 -14.99 -3.71
N TYR A 195 -1.23 -15.31 -3.76
CA TYR A 195 -1.76 -16.60 -3.29
C TYR A 195 -2.73 -17.24 -4.29
N TRP A 196 -2.83 -18.56 -4.20
CA TRP A 196 -3.86 -19.34 -4.90
C TRP A 196 -5.16 -19.31 -4.11
N ASP A 197 -6.29 -19.16 -4.78
CA ASP A 197 -7.60 -19.34 -4.14
C ASP A 197 -7.74 -20.82 -3.69
N GLU A 198 -7.72 -21.02 -2.40
CA GLU A 198 -7.94 -22.33 -1.78
C GLU A 198 -9.38 -22.48 -1.23
N GLY A 199 -10.23 -21.49 -1.49
CA GLY A 199 -11.62 -21.45 -1.04
C GLY A 199 -11.77 -20.97 0.41
N SER A 200 -10.80 -20.24 0.92
CA SER A 200 -10.79 -19.65 2.25
C SER A 200 -10.90 -18.12 2.13
N TYR A 201 -11.88 -17.54 2.81
CA TYR A 201 -12.18 -16.11 2.76
C TYR A 201 -12.14 -15.50 4.16
N ARG A 202 -11.82 -14.20 4.27
CA ARG A 202 -11.79 -13.46 5.53
C ARG A 202 -13.20 -13.08 5.92
N HIS A 203 -13.60 -13.56 7.10
CA HIS A 203 -14.90 -13.23 7.69
C HIS A 203 -14.70 -12.39 8.96
N ILE A 204 -15.69 -11.56 9.26
CA ILE A 204 -15.77 -10.78 10.48
C ILE A 204 -16.53 -11.57 11.52
N PHE A 205 -15.92 -11.74 12.68
CA PHE A 205 -16.52 -12.35 13.86
C PHE A 205 -16.77 -11.30 14.95
N ILE A 206 -17.85 -11.46 15.72
CA ILE A 206 -18.13 -10.62 16.87
C ILE A 206 -18.31 -11.51 18.10
N GLY A 207 -17.61 -11.17 19.18
CA GLY A 207 -17.71 -11.86 20.46
C GLY A 207 -17.89 -10.90 21.64
N GLU A 208 -18.39 -11.43 22.77
CA GLU A 208 -18.48 -10.68 24.01
C GLU A 208 -17.11 -10.55 24.67
N LEU A 209 -16.71 -9.33 25.00
CA LEU A 209 -15.48 -9.02 25.69
C LEU A 209 -15.69 -9.03 27.20
N GLY A 210 -15.12 -10.04 27.86
CA GLY A 210 -15.23 -10.21 29.30
C GLY A 210 -13.86 -10.24 30.00
N LYS A 211 -13.85 -10.80 31.23
CA LYS A 211 -12.63 -11.01 31.99
C LYS A 211 -11.83 -12.22 31.50
N GLY A 212 -12.47 -13.17 30.85
CA GLY A 212 -11.90 -14.42 30.34
C GLY A 212 -11.53 -14.32 28.88
N LEU A 213 -11.06 -15.46 28.36
CA LEU A 213 -10.74 -15.66 26.95
C LEU A 213 -12.04 -15.67 26.12
N VAL A 214 -12.06 -14.96 25.02
CA VAL A 214 -13.13 -15.06 24.00
C VAL A 214 -12.82 -16.29 23.14
N THR A 215 -13.58 -17.36 23.34
CA THR A 215 -13.36 -18.68 22.70
C THR A 215 -14.33 -18.98 21.55
N GLY A 216 -15.18 -18.05 21.21
CA GLY A 216 -16.14 -18.16 20.11
C GLY A 216 -16.76 -16.81 19.82
N GLY A 217 -17.31 -16.66 18.62
CA GLY A 217 -17.99 -15.47 18.18
C GLY A 217 -19.00 -15.79 17.10
N THR A 218 -19.86 -14.84 16.82
CA THR A 218 -20.82 -14.89 15.72
C THR A 218 -20.10 -14.47 14.43
N ASP A 219 -20.04 -15.35 13.44
CA ASP A 219 -19.69 -14.98 12.07
C ASP A 219 -20.87 -14.16 11.51
N ILE A 220 -20.61 -12.90 11.15
CA ILE A 220 -21.66 -12.00 10.65
C ILE A 220 -21.94 -12.14 9.16
N MET A 221 -21.15 -12.99 8.48
CA MET A 221 -21.26 -13.25 7.05
C MET A 221 -21.13 -14.75 6.75
N PRO A 222 -21.91 -15.60 7.43
CA PRO A 222 -21.80 -17.05 7.31
C PRO A 222 -22.01 -17.49 5.85
N ASP A 223 -21.25 -18.50 5.42
CA ASP A 223 -21.27 -19.07 4.06
C ASP A 223 -20.84 -18.11 2.93
N ALA A 224 -20.40 -16.88 3.23
CA ALA A 224 -19.88 -15.97 2.23
C ALA A 224 -18.65 -16.55 1.52
N GLN A 225 -18.60 -16.37 0.19
CA GLN A 225 -17.44 -16.71 -0.64
C GLN A 225 -16.74 -15.43 -1.14
N TRP A 226 -16.63 -14.45 -0.25
CA TRP A 226 -15.95 -13.18 -0.46
C TRP A 226 -15.37 -12.66 0.85
N ASP A 227 -14.38 -11.80 0.74
CA ASP A 227 -13.65 -11.25 1.87
C ASP A 227 -14.29 -9.97 2.42
N ALA A 228 -14.20 -9.77 3.74
CA ALA A 228 -14.37 -8.50 4.42
C ALA A 228 -13.34 -8.41 5.57
N PRO A 229 -12.41 -7.43 5.55
CA PRO A 229 -12.23 -6.36 4.55
C PRO A 229 -11.76 -6.86 3.20
N LEU A 230 -11.71 -5.97 2.20
CA LEU A 230 -11.46 -6.35 0.81
C LEU A 230 -10.07 -6.94 0.58
N ALA A 231 -10.04 -8.06 -0.17
CA ALA A 231 -8.81 -8.56 -0.76
C ALA A 231 -8.29 -7.57 -1.82
N PRO A 232 -6.98 -7.56 -2.11
CA PRO A 232 -5.94 -8.43 -1.53
C PRO A 232 -5.25 -7.82 -0.30
N TYR A 233 -5.60 -6.60 0.10
CA TYR A 233 -4.87 -5.84 1.13
C TYR A 233 -5.41 -6.03 2.54
N PHE A 234 -6.69 -6.41 2.69
CA PHE A 234 -7.34 -6.67 3.97
C PHE A 234 -7.13 -5.53 4.96
N ASP A 235 -7.43 -4.29 4.53
CA ASP A 235 -7.22 -3.11 5.37
C ASP A 235 -8.27 -3.03 6.49
N MET A 236 -7.84 -3.17 7.73
CA MET A 236 -8.72 -3.19 8.89
C MET A 236 -9.41 -1.84 9.16
N ALA A 237 -8.97 -0.75 8.54
CA ALA A 237 -9.69 0.53 8.54
C ALA A 237 -11.03 0.47 7.77
N GLU A 238 -11.27 -0.58 7.02
CA GLU A 238 -12.55 -0.86 6.36
C GLU A 238 -13.64 -1.37 7.33
N ILE A 239 -13.36 -1.52 8.65
CA ILE A 239 -14.29 -2.00 9.66
C ILE A 239 -14.33 -1.04 10.85
N ALA A 240 -15.48 -0.51 11.19
CA ALA A 240 -15.64 0.50 12.24
C ALA A 240 -16.86 0.26 13.16
N TRP A 241 -16.62 0.20 14.47
CA TRP A 241 -17.69 0.32 15.47
C TRP A 241 -18.32 1.71 15.44
N ASN A 242 -19.62 1.78 15.68
CA ASN A 242 -20.23 3.04 16.11
C ASN A 242 -19.85 3.35 17.56
N ASN A 243 -20.03 4.60 18.00
CA ASN A 243 -19.59 5.03 19.34
C ASN A 243 -20.39 4.38 20.48
N ALA A 244 -21.64 4.00 20.22
CA ALA A 244 -22.46 3.26 21.17
C ALA A 244 -22.05 1.77 21.31
N GLY A 245 -21.20 1.23 20.41
CA GLY A 245 -20.79 -0.18 20.42
C GLY A 245 -21.91 -1.15 20.05
N THR A 246 -22.94 -0.70 19.33
CA THR A 246 -24.15 -1.46 18.99
C THR A 246 -24.27 -1.79 17.50
N MET A 247 -23.47 -1.14 16.65
CA MET A 247 -23.46 -1.33 15.21
C MET A 247 -22.02 -1.41 14.69
N LEU A 248 -21.81 -2.20 13.64
CA LEU A 248 -20.55 -2.33 12.95
C LEU A 248 -20.73 -1.96 11.47
N ALA A 249 -20.03 -0.92 11.01
CA ALA A 249 -19.96 -0.61 9.60
C ALA A 249 -18.73 -1.28 8.99
N TYR A 250 -18.83 -1.83 7.76
CA TYR A 250 -17.73 -2.48 7.09
C TYR A 250 -17.85 -2.42 5.56
N THR A 251 -16.72 -2.47 4.88
CA THR A 251 -16.64 -2.57 3.43
C THR A 251 -16.75 -4.03 2.98
N CYS A 252 -17.51 -4.28 1.93
CA CYS A 252 -17.63 -5.60 1.34
C CYS A 252 -17.95 -5.51 -0.16
N LYS A 253 -17.47 -6.50 -0.93
CA LYS A 253 -17.81 -6.72 -2.35
C LYS A 253 -18.42 -8.12 -2.50
N PRO A 254 -19.76 -8.28 -2.33
CA PRO A 254 -20.42 -9.58 -2.31
C PRO A 254 -20.62 -10.14 -3.72
N LEU A 255 -19.53 -10.29 -4.44
CA LEU A 255 -19.44 -10.86 -5.77
C LEU A 255 -18.53 -12.09 -5.76
N THR A 256 -18.67 -12.96 -6.71
CA THR A 256 -17.84 -14.16 -6.85
C THR A 256 -17.45 -14.39 -8.30
N GLY A 257 -16.43 -15.20 -8.52
CA GLY A 257 -16.06 -15.65 -9.86
C GLY A 257 -15.68 -14.51 -10.80
N THR A 258 -16.10 -14.64 -12.04
CA THR A 258 -15.85 -13.65 -13.10
C THR A 258 -16.43 -12.29 -12.75
N GLU A 259 -17.58 -12.21 -12.05
CA GLU A 259 -18.17 -10.92 -11.65
C GLU A 259 -17.25 -10.18 -10.68
N TYR A 260 -16.64 -10.89 -9.72
CA TYR A 260 -15.66 -10.31 -8.81
C TYR A 260 -14.42 -9.79 -9.55
N ALA A 261 -13.89 -10.57 -10.49
CA ALA A 261 -12.67 -10.24 -11.22
C ALA A 261 -12.79 -8.99 -12.11
N VAL A 262 -13.99 -8.68 -12.60
CA VAL A 262 -14.21 -7.54 -13.51
C VAL A 262 -14.83 -6.31 -12.84
N SER A 263 -15.12 -6.36 -11.54
CA SER A 263 -15.85 -5.31 -10.82
C SER A 263 -15.01 -4.66 -9.72
N THR A 264 -15.17 -3.33 -9.57
CA THR A 264 -14.72 -2.55 -8.40
C THR A 264 -15.89 -2.17 -7.48
N ASP A 265 -17.08 -2.69 -7.70
CA ASP A 265 -18.32 -2.30 -7.00
C ASP A 265 -18.40 -2.92 -5.60
N SER A 266 -17.69 -2.31 -4.64
CA SER A 266 -17.85 -2.58 -3.22
C SER A 266 -18.81 -1.60 -2.59
N ASP A 267 -19.43 -2.00 -1.47
CA ASP A 267 -20.41 -1.19 -0.75
C ASP A 267 -20.07 -1.13 0.74
N ILE A 268 -20.68 -0.18 1.44
CA ILE A 268 -20.66 -0.10 2.90
C ILE A 268 -21.89 -0.81 3.47
N PHE A 269 -21.61 -1.76 4.37
CA PHE A 269 -22.62 -2.52 5.10
C PHE A 269 -22.63 -2.13 6.57
N VAL A 270 -23.80 -2.11 7.17
CA VAL A 270 -24.01 -1.87 8.62
C VAL A 270 -24.70 -3.07 9.24
N TYR A 271 -24.01 -3.73 10.15
CA TYR A 271 -24.52 -4.82 10.97
C TYR A 271 -25.03 -4.29 12.30
N VAL A 272 -26.26 -4.62 12.69
CA VAL A 272 -26.89 -4.23 13.97
C VAL A 272 -26.83 -5.40 14.93
N LEU A 273 -26.11 -5.26 16.05
CA LEU A 273 -25.86 -6.36 17.00
C LEU A 273 -27.15 -6.96 17.59
N GLU A 274 -28.10 -6.12 17.99
CA GLU A 274 -29.32 -6.57 18.66
C GLU A 274 -30.19 -7.46 17.76
N SER A 275 -30.30 -7.10 16.48
CA SER A 275 -31.17 -7.80 15.52
C SER A 275 -30.47 -8.84 14.69
N GLY A 276 -29.13 -8.77 14.57
CA GLY A 276 -28.33 -9.58 13.64
C GLY A 276 -28.59 -9.23 12.16
N VAL A 277 -29.19 -8.07 11.89
CA VAL A 277 -29.51 -7.64 10.51
C VAL A 277 -28.37 -6.83 9.93
N THR A 278 -28.01 -7.13 8.69
CA THR A 278 -27.08 -6.35 7.88
C THR A 278 -27.83 -5.54 6.82
N GLN A 279 -27.47 -4.26 6.68
CA GLN A 279 -28.01 -3.36 5.68
C GLN A 279 -26.89 -2.83 4.79
N ASN A 280 -27.09 -2.85 3.47
CA ASN A 280 -26.25 -2.13 2.51
C ASN A 280 -26.73 -0.67 2.44
N ILE A 281 -25.89 0.29 2.81
CA ILE A 281 -26.25 1.71 2.79
C ILE A 281 -26.02 2.38 1.43
N CYS A 282 -25.17 1.80 0.58
CA CYS A 282 -24.89 2.32 -0.75
C CYS A 282 -25.97 1.91 -1.76
N LYS A 283 -26.65 0.79 -1.52
CA LYS A 283 -27.73 0.25 -2.38
C LYS A 283 -28.99 -0.04 -1.55
N PRO A 284 -29.65 0.98 -0.99
CA PRO A 284 -30.80 0.75 -0.13
C PRO A 284 -31.93 0.09 -0.93
N VAL A 285 -32.59 -0.89 -0.30
CA VAL A 285 -33.79 -1.54 -0.84
C VAL A 285 -35.04 -1.10 -0.09
N ASN A 286 -36.15 -1.02 -0.77
CA ASN A 286 -37.44 -0.81 -0.14
C ASN A 286 -37.79 -2.05 0.70
N VAL A 287 -37.87 -1.92 1.99
CA VAL A 287 -38.13 -3.03 2.95
C VAL A 287 -39.43 -3.77 2.69
N ASN A 288 -40.42 -3.15 2.02
CA ASN A 288 -41.71 -3.76 1.74
C ASN A 288 -41.77 -4.51 0.41
N THR A 289 -40.93 -4.12 -0.58
CA THR A 289 -40.96 -4.69 -1.93
C THR A 289 -39.69 -5.46 -2.28
N GLY A 290 -38.60 -5.26 -1.54
CA GLY A 290 -37.28 -5.78 -1.88
C GLY A 290 -36.65 -5.13 -3.13
N GLU A 291 -37.33 -4.18 -3.74
CA GLU A 291 -36.84 -3.48 -4.91
C GLU A 291 -35.84 -2.39 -4.50
N PRO A 292 -34.79 -2.15 -5.31
CA PRO A 292 -33.87 -1.06 -5.06
C PRO A 292 -34.61 0.27 -4.98
N VAL A 293 -34.37 1.03 -3.94
CA VAL A 293 -34.77 2.44 -3.92
C VAL A 293 -33.97 3.13 -5.00
N ALA A 294 -34.63 3.89 -5.88
CA ALA A 294 -33.94 4.66 -6.91
C ALA A 294 -32.98 5.64 -6.24
N SER A 295 -31.74 5.22 -6.08
CA SER A 295 -30.60 6.06 -5.68
C SER A 295 -29.86 6.46 -6.95
N ASP A 296 -29.04 7.50 -6.89
CA ASP A 296 -28.12 7.85 -7.96
C ASP A 296 -27.01 6.79 -8.11
N LYS A 297 -27.38 5.51 -8.32
CA LYS A 297 -26.47 4.37 -8.50
C LYS A 297 -25.41 4.62 -9.58
N ALA A 298 -25.72 5.47 -10.55
CA ALA A 298 -24.76 5.92 -11.55
C ALA A 298 -23.57 6.71 -10.95
N VAL A 299 -23.68 7.12 -9.68
CA VAL A 299 -22.67 7.95 -9.00
C VAL A 299 -21.74 7.13 -8.10
N MET A 300 -22.10 5.87 -7.76
CA MET A 300 -21.40 5.00 -6.79
C MET A 300 -21.21 3.58 -7.36
N ALA A 301 -20.61 3.50 -8.54
CA ALA A 301 -20.43 2.22 -9.25
C ALA A 301 -18.99 1.67 -9.12
N GLY A 302 -18.11 2.39 -8.41
CA GLY A 302 -16.75 2.00 -8.08
C GLY A 302 -16.62 1.51 -6.64
N TYR A 303 -15.43 1.64 -6.09
CA TYR A 303 -15.19 1.29 -4.69
C TYR A 303 -15.86 2.27 -3.73
N ASP A 304 -16.63 1.75 -2.78
CA ASP A 304 -17.09 2.42 -1.57
C ASP A 304 -16.36 1.80 -0.37
N LYS A 305 -15.55 2.60 0.36
CA LYS A 305 -14.60 2.10 1.36
C LYS A 305 -14.48 3.00 2.59
N TYR A 306 -13.91 2.44 3.66
CA TYR A 306 -13.45 3.15 4.85
C TYR A 306 -14.57 3.92 5.58
N PRO A 307 -15.59 3.24 6.10
CA PRO A 307 -16.65 3.89 6.85
C PRO A 307 -16.15 4.39 8.21
N VAL A 308 -16.50 5.64 8.53
CA VAL A 308 -16.16 6.28 9.83
C VAL A 308 -17.39 6.96 10.41
N TRP A 309 -17.82 6.50 11.58
CA TRP A 309 -18.98 7.05 12.28
C TRP A 309 -18.73 8.46 12.83
N SER A 310 -19.73 9.34 12.73
CA SER A 310 -19.72 10.60 13.49
C SER A 310 -19.78 10.32 15.00
N PRO A 311 -19.24 11.21 15.86
CA PRO A 311 -19.23 10.99 17.31
C PRO A 311 -20.60 10.79 17.95
N ASP A 312 -21.68 11.30 17.34
CA ASP A 312 -23.07 11.12 17.78
C ASP A 312 -23.81 9.94 17.12
N ASP A 313 -23.10 9.13 16.31
CA ASP A 313 -23.64 7.98 15.57
C ASP A 313 -24.77 8.31 14.56
N THR A 314 -24.97 9.58 14.24
CA THR A 314 -26.03 9.99 13.31
C THR A 314 -25.61 9.95 11.84
N LYS A 315 -24.29 9.86 11.57
CA LYS A 315 -23.75 9.89 10.20
C LYS A 315 -22.60 8.91 10.03
N ILE A 316 -22.38 8.50 8.79
CA ILE A 316 -21.21 7.73 8.36
C ILE A 316 -20.51 8.51 7.24
N ALA A 317 -19.24 8.85 7.44
CA ALA A 317 -18.36 9.33 6.37
C ALA A 317 -17.67 8.14 5.73
N PHE A 318 -17.50 8.13 4.40
CA PHE A 318 -16.80 7.07 3.69
C PHE A 318 -16.25 7.58 2.36
N LEU A 319 -15.37 6.82 1.73
CA LEU A 319 -14.81 7.15 0.42
C LEU A 319 -15.55 6.41 -0.68
N SER A 320 -15.88 7.12 -1.77
CA SER A 320 -16.62 6.58 -2.90
C SER A 320 -16.00 6.95 -4.24
N GLN A 321 -15.92 6.00 -5.15
CA GLN A 321 -15.52 6.18 -6.54
C GLN A 321 -16.73 6.12 -7.47
N ARG A 322 -16.71 6.91 -8.53
CA ARG A 322 -17.87 7.05 -9.44
C ARG A 322 -17.92 5.97 -10.50
N ARG A 323 -16.77 5.59 -11.06
CA ARG A 323 -16.69 4.80 -12.30
C ARG A 323 -16.47 3.32 -12.02
N ALA A 324 -17.37 2.48 -12.53
CA ALA A 324 -17.24 1.04 -12.47
C ALA A 324 -15.96 0.56 -13.15
N GLY A 325 -15.25 -0.38 -12.51
CA GLY A 325 -14.04 -1.00 -13.04
C GLY A 325 -12.80 -0.10 -13.08
N ASN A 326 -12.88 1.14 -12.58
CA ASN A 326 -11.75 2.07 -12.52
C ASN A 326 -11.26 2.22 -11.08
N GLU A 327 -10.32 1.37 -10.65
CA GLU A 327 -9.76 1.39 -9.29
C GLU A 327 -9.02 2.69 -8.93
N SER A 328 -8.58 3.44 -9.93
CA SER A 328 -7.87 4.71 -9.75
C SER A 328 -8.75 5.95 -9.90
N ASP A 329 -10.07 5.77 -10.00
CA ASP A 329 -11.00 6.91 -10.00
C ASP A 329 -10.86 7.75 -8.74
N LYS A 330 -11.28 9.02 -8.81
CA LYS A 330 -11.21 9.92 -7.66
C LYS A 330 -11.99 9.35 -6.46
N ALA A 331 -11.28 9.13 -5.35
CA ALA A 331 -11.88 8.78 -4.07
C ALA A 331 -12.48 10.04 -3.43
N ARG A 332 -13.80 10.16 -3.51
CA ARG A 332 -14.58 11.30 -2.99
C ARG A 332 -15.00 11.02 -1.57
N LEU A 333 -15.07 12.05 -0.73
CA LEU A 333 -15.59 11.96 0.62
C LEU A 333 -17.11 12.11 0.62
N PHE A 334 -17.80 11.03 0.95
CA PHE A 334 -19.26 10.97 1.08
C PHE A 334 -19.71 11.01 2.52
N LEU A 335 -20.90 11.53 2.75
CA LEU A 335 -21.58 11.55 4.02
C LEU A 335 -22.97 10.92 3.88
N TYR A 336 -23.23 9.88 4.67
CA TYR A 336 -24.54 9.22 4.80
C TYR A 336 -25.21 9.66 6.11
N ASP A 337 -26.45 10.16 6.04
CA ASP A 337 -27.29 10.43 7.23
C ASP A 337 -28.08 9.17 7.59
N CYS A 338 -27.78 8.58 8.74
CA CYS A 338 -28.36 7.31 9.20
C CYS A 338 -29.88 7.40 9.46
N ARG A 339 -30.40 8.59 9.67
CA ARG A 339 -31.83 8.80 9.97
C ARG A 339 -32.65 8.98 8.69
N THR A 340 -32.14 9.70 7.70
CA THR A 340 -32.87 10.03 6.47
C THR A 340 -32.52 9.12 5.31
N GLY A 341 -31.35 8.48 5.34
CA GLY A 341 -30.79 7.74 4.23
C GLY A 341 -30.22 8.63 3.11
N GLU A 342 -30.13 9.95 3.34
CA GLU A 342 -29.59 10.88 2.37
C GLU A 342 -28.06 10.76 2.28
N MET A 343 -27.53 10.95 1.08
CA MET A 343 -26.10 10.98 0.79
C MET A 343 -25.67 12.32 0.22
N GLN A 344 -24.50 12.78 0.65
CA GLN A 344 -23.88 14.02 0.19
C GLN A 344 -22.44 13.77 -0.23
N ASP A 345 -22.05 14.19 -1.45
CA ASP A 345 -20.66 14.29 -1.87
C ASP A 345 -20.07 15.59 -1.31
N LEU A 346 -19.12 15.48 -0.38
CA LEU A 346 -18.49 16.64 0.24
C LEU A 346 -17.33 17.20 -0.55
N THR A 347 -16.78 16.44 -1.51
CA THR A 347 -15.57 16.78 -2.27
C THR A 347 -15.80 16.78 -3.78
N GLU A 348 -17.04 17.02 -4.24
CA GLU A 348 -17.36 17.06 -5.68
C GLU A 348 -16.47 18.06 -6.43
N ASP A 349 -16.33 19.28 -5.89
CA ASP A 349 -15.55 20.38 -6.46
C ASP A 349 -14.05 20.35 -6.07
N PHE A 350 -13.60 19.37 -5.29
CA PHE A 350 -12.21 19.20 -4.89
C PHE A 350 -11.53 18.13 -5.76
N ASP A 351 -10.61 18.54 -6.63
CA ASP A 351 -10.06 17.69 -7.71
C ASP A 351 -8.91 16.78 -7.24
N TYR A 352 -8.93 16.35 -5.97
CA TYR A 352 -7.98 15.41 -5.39
C TYR A 352 -8.69 14.31 -4.59
N ASN A 353 -8.01 13.18 -4.39
CA ASN A 353 -8.50 12.09 -3.55
C ASN A 353 -8.59 12.50 -2.07
N ALA A 354 -9.55 11.96 -1.35
CA ALA A 354 -9.55 11.95 0.10
C ALA A 354 -9.02 10.60 0.63
N MET A 355 -8.31 10.63 1.75
CA MET A 355 -7.74 9.46 2.44
C MET A 355 -7.73 9.70 3.95
N ASN A 356 -7.69 8.64 4.77
CA ASN A 356 -7.53 8.73 6.23
C ASN A 356 -8.50 9.73 6.89
N VAL A 357 -9.79 9.42 6.84
CA VAL A 357 -10.88 10.29 7.32
C VAL A 357 -10.98 10.22 8.83
N VAL A 358 -11.05 11.38 9.51
CA VAL A 358 -11.18 11.50 10.98
C VAL A 358 -12.17 12.62 11.33
N TRP A 359 -13.11 12.36 12.25
CA TRP A 359 -14.03 13.35 12.74
C TRP A 359 -13.45 14.21 13.87
N GLU A 360 -13.72 15.50 13.83
CA GLU A 360 -13.57 16.43 14.96
C GLU A 360 -14.96 16.97 15.36
N GLY A 361 -15.50 16.45 16.47
CA GLY A 361 -16.90 16.70 16.80
C GLY A 361 -17.82 16.24 15.66
N ASN A 362 -19.07 16.77 15.60
CA ASN A 362 -20.04 16.36 14.58
C ASN A 362 -20.06 17.26 13.34
N ASP A 363 -19.22 18.30 13.29
CA ASP A 363 -19.30 19.37 12.28
C ASP A 363 -18.06 19.50 11.42
N ARG A 364 -17.00 18.75 11.71
CA ARG A 364 -15.75 18.85 10.96
C ARG A 364 -15.17 17.48 10.68
N ILE A 365 -14.68 17.32 9.46
CA ILE A 365 -13.99 16.12 9.02
C ILE A 365 -12.59 16.52 8.55
N TRP A 366 -11.59 15.79 9.03
CA TRP A 366 -10.20 15.90 8.63
C TRP A 366 -9.85 14.71 7.74
N PHE A 367 -9.00 14.96 6.75
CA PHE A 367 -8.55 13.91 5.84
C PHE A 367 -7.19 14.28 5.21
N ILE A 368 -6.54 13.32 4.58
CA ILE A 368 -5.33 13.54 3.81
C ILE A 368 -5.70 13.65 2.34
N ALA A 369 -5.04 14.57 1.61
CA ALA A 369 -5.15 14.66 0.16
C ALA A 369 -3.76 14.70 -0.50
N PRO A 370 -3.57 13.95 -1.62
CA PRO A 370 -2.36 14.06 -2.43
C PRO A 370 -2.46 15.29 -3.34
N ILE A 371 -1.65 16.32 -3.05
CA ILE A 371 -1.66 17.59 -3.76
C ILE A 371 -0.26 17.88 -4.30
N GLU A 372 -0.11 18.05 -5.62
CA GLU A 372 1.17 18.38 -6.28
C GLU A 372 2.35 17.53 -5.78
N ALA A 373 2.18 16.21 -5.80
CA ALA A 373 3.17 15.22 -5.36
C ALA A 373 3.61 15.33 -3.88
N THR A 374 2.73 15.88 -3.03
CA THR A 374 2.86 15.89 -1.57
C THR A 374 1.58 15.34 -0.95
N HIS A 375 1.61 14.95 0.32
CA HIS A 375 0.40 14.56 1.04
C HIS A 375 0.15 15.55 2.16
N GLN A 376 -0.99 16.25 2.08
CA GLN A 376 -1.36 17.31 3.00
C GLN A 376 -2.59 16.94 3.84
N ILE A 377 -2.63 17.39 5.08
CA ILE A 377 -3.84 17.33 5.90
C ILE A 377 -4.79 18.43 5.43
N CYS A 378 -6.01 18.04 5.18
CA CYS A 378 -7.13 18.91 4.81
C CYS A 378 -8.26 18.77 5.83
N ARG A 379 -9.17 19.74 5.84
CA ARG A 379 -10.41 19.65 6.63
C ARG A 379 -11.58 20.23 5.85
N ILE A 380 -12.77 19.75 6.18
CA ILE A 380 -14.03 20.24 5.62
C ILE A 380 -15.10 20.28 6.70
N SER A 381 -15.97 21.29 6.67
CA SER A 381 -17.22 21.29 7.41
C SER A 381 -18.35 20.88 6.46
N PRO A 382 -19.12 19.80 6.75
CA PRO A 382 -20.22 19.36 5.90
C PRO A 382 -21.27 20.44 5.62
N SER A 383 -21.46 21.39 6.56
CA SER A 383 -22.40 22.48 6.42
C SER A 383 -21.90 23.64 5.53
N VAL A 384 -20.58 23.75 5.33
CA VAL A 384 -19.95 24.81 4.51
C VAL A 384 -19.61 24.30 3.12
N GLY A 385 -19.13 23.04 3.02
CA GLY A 385 -18.83 22.40 1.75
C GLY A 385 -17.52 22.84 1.09
N GLU A 386 -16.66 23.60 1.78
CA GLU A 386 -15.35 24.06 1.25
C GLU A 386 -14.20 23.34 1.93
N VAL A 387 -13.28 22.78 1.12
CA VAL A 387 -12.08 22.11 1.61
C VAL A 387 -10.99 23.12 1.92
N GLU A 388 -10.49 23.08 3.15
CA GLU A 388 -9.33 23.86 3.58
C GLU A 388 -8.09 22.95 3.64
N VAL A 389 -7.01 23.32 2.93
CA VAL A 389 -5.71 22.66 3.03
C VAL A 389 -4.96 23.26 4.23
N VAL A 390 -4.77 22.45 5.27
CA VAL A 390 -4.20 22.88 6.55
C VAL A 390 -2.67 22.88 6.51
N THR A 391 -2.06 21.73 6.21
CA THR A 391 -0.60 21.62 6.12
C THR A 391 -0.08 22.02 4.74
N ARG A 392 1.19 22.44 4.67
CA ARG A 392 1.84 22.82 3.43
C ARG A 392 3.32 22.45 3.51
N GLY A 393 3.93 22.12 2.37
CA GLY A 393 5.36 21.81 2.28
C GLY A 393 5.63 20.51 1.49
N ASP A 394 6.91 20.27 1.21
CA ASP A 394 7.34 19.10 0.46
C ASP A 394 7.54 17.90 1.41
N HIS A 395 6.44 17.24 1.74
CA HIS A 395 6.39 16.05 2.61
C HIS A 395 5.26 15.11 2.18
N ALA A 396 5.26 13.90 2.74
CA ALA A 396 4.16 12.96 2.64
C ALA A 396 3.67 12.58 4.04
N ILE A 397 2.49 13.08 4.42
CA ILE A 397 1.78 12.62 5.61
C ILE A 397 0.98 11.38 5.18
N ASN A 398 1.29 10.23 5.78
CA ASN A 398 0.70 8.95 5.40
C ASN A 398 -0.47 8.54 6.30
N ALA A 399 -0.47 9.02 7.55
CA ALA A 399 -1.55 8.82 8.51
C ALA A 399 -1.50 9.94 9.55
N PHE A 400 -2.60 10.17 10.26
CA PHE A 400 -2.62 11.00 11.45
C PHE A 400 -3.66 10.50 12.44
N SER A 401 -3.48 10.84 13.71
CA SER A 401 -4.42 10.59 14.79
C SER A 401 -4.74 11.88 15.55
N MET A 402 -5.94 11.92 16.13
CA MET A 402 -6.42 13.09 16.87
C MET A 402 -6.92 12.70 18.27
N ALA A 403 -6.65 13.57 19.26
CA ALA A 403 -7.26 13.52 20.58
C ALA A 403 -7.64 14.96 20.98
N GLY A 404 -8.92 15.29 20.88
CA GLY A 404 -9.39 16.66 20.94
C GLY A 404 -8.74 17.52 19.85
N ALA A 405 -8.13 18.63 20.22
CA ALA A 405 -7.42 19.50 19.28
C ALA A 405 -5.96 19.09 19.00
N ARG A 406 -5.45 18.04 19.65
CA ARG A 406 -4.08 17.55 19.41
C ARG A 406 -4.07 16.62 18.22
N ILE A 407 -3.16 16.88 17.27
CA ILE A 407 -2.97 16.08 16.07
C ILE A 407 -1.52 15.61 16.02
N VAL A 408 -1.33 14.32 15.77
CA VAL A 408 -0.01 13.73 15.48
C VAL A 408 -0.06 13.04 14.12
N ALA A 409 0.88 13.39 13.25
CA ALA A 409 1.02 12.87 11.89
C ALA A 409 2.20 11.91 11.78
N GLU A 410 2.02 10.83 11.02
CA GLU A 410 3.09 9.99 10.48
C GLU A 410 3.57 10.60 9.17
N MET A 411 4.76 11.16 9.17
CA MET A 411 5.28 11.92 8.03
C MET A 411 6.64 11.40 7.59
N CYS A 412 6.84 11.33 6.28
CA CYS A 412 8.13 11.07 5.67
C CYS A 412 8.46 12.10 4.58
N THR A 413 9.71 12.10 4.14
CA THR A 413 10.16 12.80 2.94
C THR A 413 11.05 11.88 2.12
N ILE A 414 11.43 12.28 0.90
CA ILE A 414 12.42 11.54 0.10
C ILE A 414 13.74 11.33 0.88
N SER A 415 14.04 12.21 1.85
CA SER A 415 15.28 12.18 2.65
C SER A 415 15.10 11.70 4.09
N MET A 416 13.88 11.33 4.50
CA MET A 416 13.57 10.95 5.87
C MET A 416 12.51 9.85 5.89
N ALA A 417 12.80 8.73 6.55
CA ALA A 417 11.81 7.69 6.86
C ALA A 417 10.74 8.24 7.81
N THR A 418 9.65 7.50 8.01
CA THR A 418 8.54 7.94 8.86
C THR A 418 9.01 8.31 10.26
N GLU A 419 8.68 9.55 10.65
CA GLU A 419 8.79 10.12 11.98
C GLU A 419 7.45 10.72 12.39
N PHE A 420 7.25 10.98 13.68
CA PHE A 420 6.02 11.56 14.20
C PHE A 420 6.14 13.07 14.35
N PHE A 421 5.09 13.78 13.93
CA PHE A 421 5.02 15.25 13.97
C PHE A 421 3.73 15.70 14.62
N GLY A 422 3.84 16.66 15.55
CA GLY A 422 2.68 17.44 15.99
C GLY A 422 2.25 18.39 14.91
N VAL A 423 0.95 18.53 14.70
CA VAL A 423 0.36 19.48 13.75
C VAL A 423 -0.44 20.53 14.51
N ASP A 424 -0.13 21.82 14.31
CA ASP A 424 -0.98 22.88 14.82
C ASP A 424 -2.24 22.98 13.96
N PRO A 425 -3.44 22.77 14.53
CA PRO A 425 -4.69 22.81 13.76
C PRO A 425 -5.05 24.21 13.25
N ALA A 426 -4.42 25.28 13.76
CA ALA A 426 -4.73 26.66 13.37
C ALA A 426 -4.03 27.07 12.06
N ASP A 427 -2.78 26.66 11.86
CA ASP A 427 -1.98 27.09 10.72
C ASP A 427 -1.21 25.98 10.01
N GLY A 428 -1.33 24.73 10.48
CA GLY A 428 -0.68 23.57 9.89
C GLY A 428 0.83 23.45 10.19
N THR A 429 1.35 24.24 11.14
CA THR A 429 2.76 24.17 11.54
C THR A 429 3.10 22.77 12.05
N LEU A 430 4.17 22.18 11.51
CA LEU A 430 4.68 20.85 11.86
C LEU A 430 5.82 20.95 12.86
N THR A 431 5.73 20.18 13.96
CA THR A 431 6.77 20.07 14.98
C THR A 431 7.18 18.61 15.13
N GLN A 432 8.43 18.28 14.87
CA GLN A 432 8.94 16.91 15.02
C GLN A 432 8.90 16.46 16.49
N LEU A 433 8.31 15.29 16.73
CA LEU A 433 8.13 14.72 18.06
C LEU A 433 9.03 13.51 18.31
N SER A 434 9.42 12.79 17.25
CA SER A 434 10.25 11.59 17.35
C SER A 434 11.58 11.79 16.61
N ALA A 435 12.54 10.92 16.93
CA ALA A 435 13.85 10.89 16.30
C ALA A 435 14.34 9.43 16.23
N ILE A 436 13.52 8.56 15.66
CA ILE A 436 13.68 7.10 15.66
C ILE A 436 14.97 6.68 14.96
N ASN A 437 15.23 7.28 13.81
CA ASN A 437 16.42 6.99 13.00
C ASN A 437 17.51 8.07 13.12
N LYS A 438 17.52 8.84 14.22
CA LYS A 438 18.52 9.90 14.45
C LYS A 438 19.97 9.46 14.27
N PRO A 439 20.42 8.27 14.75
CA PRO A 439 21.78 7.83 14.53
C PRO A 439 22.19 7.75 13.04
N VAL A 440 21.24 7.42 12.16
CA VAL A 440 21.48 7.39 10.71
C VAL A 440 21.59 8.83 10.19
N TYR A 441 20.64 9.71 10.51
CA TYR A 441 20.63 11.09 9.98
C TYR A 441 21.77 11.95 10.49
N ASP A 442 22.28 11.69 11.71
CA ASP A 442 23.44 12.40 12.26
C ASP A 442 24.76 12.03 11.56
N ASN A 443 24.85 10.86 10.94
CA ASN A 443 26.09 10.32 10.41
C ASN A 443 26.09 10.11 8.89
N ILE A 444 24.92 10.02 8.27
CA ILE A 444 24.77 9.70 6.85
C ILE A 444 24.24 10.94 6.11
N ARG A 445 24.98 11.37 5.10
CA ARG A 445 24.59 12.52 4.28
C ARG A 445 23.58 12.10 3.22
N MET A 446 22.47 12.83 3.13
CA MET A 446 21.48 12.72 2.08
C MET A 446 21.76 13.74 0.97
N GLY A 447 21.34 13.41 -0.24
CA GLY A 447 21.41 14.32 -1.38
C GLY A 447 20.31 15.37 -1.35
N GLU A 448 20.55 16.49 -1.98
CA GLU A 448 19.56 17.56 -2.16
C GLU A 448 18.41 17.07 -3.05
N VAL A 449 17.18 17.38 -2.66
CA VAL A 449 15.96 17.10 -3.44
C VAL A 449 15.46 18.39 -4.06
N GLN A 450 15.42 18.45 -5.38
CA GLN A 450 14.97 19.62 -6.14
C GLN A 450 13.57 19.37 -6.72
N LYS A 451 12.69 20.35 -6.58
CA LYS A 451 11.36 20.38 -7.21
C LYS A 451 11.48 21.12 -8.53
N ARG A 452 11.29 20.40 -9.64
CA ARG A 452 11.45 20.95 -10.99
C ARG A 452 10.16 20.80 -11.79
N TRP A 453 9.75 21.89 -12.44
CA TRP A 453 8.64 21.86 -13.39
C TRP A 453 9.20 21.77 -14.81
N VAL A 454 8.98 20.62 -15.45
CA VAL A 454 9.45 20.31 -16.78
C VAL A 454 8.33 20.53 -17.81
N LYS A 455 8.64 21.24 -18.89
CA LYS A 455 7.69 21.44 -19.99
C LYS A 455 7.60 20.17 -20.82
N THR A 456 6.39 19.63 -20.97
CA THR A 456 6.09 18.45 -21.77
C THR A 456 5.95 18.79 -23.26
N THR A 457 5.98 17.78 -24.14
CA THR A 457 5.91 17.96 -25.59
C THR A 457 4.60 18.59 -26.06
N ASP A 458 3.51 18.49 -25.28
CA ASP A 458 2.22 19.15 -25.54
C ASP A 458 2.04 20.47 -24.80
N GLY A 459 3.11 20.97 -24.16
CA GLY A 459 3.18 22.31 -23.56
C GLY A 459 2.68 22.42 -22.13
N LYS A 460 2.27 21.33 -21.48
CA LYS A 460 1.90 21.30 -20.06
C LYS A 460 3.14 21.31 -19.17
N GLN A 461 2.96 21.58 -17.86
CA GLN A 461 4.01 21.56 -16.84
C GLN A 461 3.91 20.26 -16.03
N MET A 462 5.01 19.56 -15.92
CA MET A 462 5.11 18.29 -15.19
C MET A 462 6.08 18.42 -14.02
N LEU A 463 5.61 18.19 -12.81
CA LEU A 463 6.48 18.15 -11.64
C LEU A 463 7.41 16.95 -11.70
N THR A 464 8.69 17.18 -11.52
CA THR A 464 9.75 16.17 -11.50
C THR A 464 10.62 16.39 -10.27
N TRP A 465 10.77 15.35 -9.45
CA TRP A 465 11.77 15.37 -8.39
C TRP A 465 13.13 15.04 -8.99
N VAL A 466 14.13 15.85 -8.68
CA VAL A 466 15.53 15.60 -9.06
C VAL A 466 16.34 15.48 -7.79
N ILE A 467 16.95 14.32 -7.57
CA ILE A 467 17.72 14.04 -6.37
C ILE A 467 19.20 14.00 -6.74
N LEU A 468 19.96 14.94 -6.20
CA LEU A 468 21.39 15.06 -6.43
C LEU A 468 22.17 14.12 -5.51
N PRO A 469 23.38 13.65 -5.92
CA PRO A 469 24.25 12.90 -5.03
C PRO A 469 24.63 13.69 -3.77
N PRO A 470 24.86 13.02 -2.61
CA PRO A 470 25.48 13.68 -1.47
C PRO A 470 26.84 14.28 -1.88
N ASP A 471 27.18 15.47 -1.34
CA ASP A 471 28.38 16.23 -1.69
C ASP A 471 28.44 16.61 -3.18
N PHE A 472 27.29 16.96 -3.76
CA PHE A 472 27.19 17.38 -5.16
C PHE A 472 28.10 18.56 -5.45
N ASP A 473 28.82 18.46 -6.57
CA ASP A 473 29.76 19.46 -7.07
C ASP A 473 29.34 19.86 -8.50
N PRO A 474 28.85 21.07 -8.76
CA PRO A 474 28.35 21.48 -10.06
C PRO A 474 29.40 21.48 -11.18
N ASP A 475 30.68 21.45 -10.81
CA ASP A 475 31.79 21.40 -11.77
C ASP A 475 32.13 19.96 -12.23
N LYS A 476 31.48 18.95 -11.66
CA LYS A 476 31.63 17.53 -12.03
C LYS A 476 30.52 17.05 -12.94
N LYS A 477 30.78 15.97 -13.67
CA LYS A 477 29.79 15.28 -14.50
C LYS A 477 29.24 14.03 -13.78
N TYR A 478 27.91 13.91 -13.73
CA TYR A 478 27.21 12.81 -13.06
C TYR A 478 26.40 11.98 -14.03
N PRO A 479 26.39 10.64 -13.87
CA PRO A 479 25.44 9.78 -14.57
C PRO A 479 24.01 10.06 -14.09
N ILE A 480 23.05 9.92 -14.99
CA ILE A 480 21.63 10.23 -14.72
C ILE A 480 20.81 8.95 -14.75
N LEU A 481 19.84 8.85 -13.86
CA LEU A 481 18.95 7.69 -13.75
C LEU A 481 17.51 8.14 -13.84
N LEU A 482 16.83 7.76 -14.91
CA LEU A 482 15.39 7.94 -15.05
C LEU A 482 14.65 6.88 -14.24
N TYR A 483 13.79 7.30 -13.30
CA TYR A 483 12.88 6.44 -12.58
C TYR A 483 11.49 6.45 -13.22
N CYS A 484 11.03 5.28 -13.63
CA CYS A 484 9.68 5.06 -14.15
C CYS A 484 8.78 4.53 -13.04
N GLN A 485 7.79 5.32 -12.64
CA GLN A 485 6.84 4.97 -11.58
C GLN A 485 5.87 3.89 -12.02
N GLY A 486 5.60 2.95 -11.09
CA GLY A 486 4.57 1.92 -11.23
C GLY A 486 3.14 2.45 -11.03
N GLY A 487 2.22 1.56 -10.90
CA GLY A 487 0.79 1.81 -10.80
C GLY A 487 0.04 1.23 -11.99
N PRO A 488 -0.34 1.99 -13.02
CA PRO A 488 0.22 3.27 -13.47
C PRO A 488 -0.20 4.52 -12.70
N GLN A 489 -1.26 4.45 -11.91
CA GLN A 489 -1.85 5.60 -11.23
C GLN A 489 -1.37 5.70 -9.77
N SER A 490 -0.06 5.84 -9.57
CA SER A 490 0.57 6.01 -8.26
C SER A 490 1.54 7.18 -8.27
N VAL A 491 1.32 8.19 -7.41
CA VAL A 491 2.10 9.43 -7.37
C VAL A 491 3.56 9.19 -6.97
N VAL A 492 4.47 9.91 -7.62
CA VAL A 492 5.84 10.07 -7.13
C VAL A 492 5.85 11.21 -6.11
N SER A 493 5.41 10.87 -4.88
CA SER A 493 5.34 11.85 -3.78
C SER A 493 6.69 11.97 -3.06
N GLN A 494 6.67 12.62 -1.90
CA GLN A 494 7.80 12.68 -0.98
C GLN A 494 8.00 11.38 -0.18
N PHE A 495 7.61 10.22 -0.71
CA PHE A 495 7.71 8.96 0.00
C PHE A 495 9.15 8.53 0.29
N TRP A 496 9.38 7.94 1.48
CA TRP A 496 10.54 7.12 1.77
C TRP A 496 10.22 5.66 1.46
N SER A 497 11.01 5.03 0.60
CA SER A 497 10.84 3.62 0.27
C SER A 497 12.04 2.80 0.73
N TYR A 498 11.81 1.65 1.34
CA TYR A 498 12.85 0.67 1.64
C TYR A 498 13.15 -0.27 0.47
N ARG A 499 12.51 -0.09 -0.67
CA ARG A 499 12.70 -0.85 -1.91
C ARG A 499 13.29 0.01 -3.02
N TRP A 500 12.54 1.01 -3.48
CA TRP A 500 12.92 1.98 -4.50
C TRP A 500 13.29 3.30 -3.82
N ASN A 501 14.51 3.37 -3.26
CA ASN A 501 14.94 4.54 -2.48
C ASN A 501 15.79 5.47 -3.33
N PHE A 502 15.30 6.70 -3.54
CA PHE A 502 16.00 7.69 -4.36
C PHE A 502 17.29 8.18 -3.72
N GLN A 503 17.32 8.32 -2.39
CA GLN A 503 18.54 8.72 -1.68
C GLN A 503 19.61 7.62 -1.75
N LEU A 504 19.21 6.36 -1.72
CA LEU A 504 20.15 5.24 -1.91
C LEU A 504 20.75 5.26 -3.32
N MET A 505 19.93 5.52 -4.36
CA MET A 505 20.41 5.66 -5.74
C MET A 505 21.34 6.86 -5.89
N ALA A 506 21.00 7.99 -5.29
CA ALA A 506 21.80 9.20 -5.28
C ALA A 506 23.14 8.99 -4.52
N ALA A 507 23.13 8.28 -3.41
CA ALA A 507 24.32 7.93 -2.64
C ALA A 507 25.31 7.07 -3.43
N GLN A 508 24.85 6.32 -4.45
CA GLN A 508 25.71 5.62 -5.40
C GLN A 508 26.29 6.54 -6.51
N GLY A 509 26.00 7.83 -6.46
CA GLY A 509 26.56 8.83 -7.38
C GLY A 509 25.73 9.11 -8.64
N TYR A 510 24.46 8.71 -8.66
CA TYR A 510 23.53 9.03 -9.75
C TYR A 510 22.71 10.28 -9.42
N VAL A 511 22.46 11.13 -10.40
CA VAL A 511 21.35 12.07 -10.33
C VAL A 511 20.07 11.33 -10.70
N VAL A 512 19.10 11.29 -9.79
CA VAL A 512 17.84 10.57 -10.00
C VAL A 512 16.78 11.54 -10.50
N VAL A 513 16.11 11.17 -11.59
CA VAL A 513 15.03 11.95 -12.22
C VAL A 513 13.74 11.15 -12.07
N ALA A 514 12.82 11.65 -11.26
CA ALA A 514 11.60 10.97 -10.88
C ALA A 514 10.35 11.83 -11.24
N PRO A 515 9.87 11.74 -12.50
CA PRO A 515 8.79 12.60 -12.98
C PRO A 515 7.39 12.10 -12.58
N ASN A 516 6.50 13.05 -12.34
CA ASN A 516 5.06 12.82 -12.21
C ASN A 516 4.39 12.96 -13.58
N ARG A 517 4.63 11.99 -14.45
CA ARG A 517 4.09 11.93 -15.81
C ARG A 517 2.57 11.82 -15.82
N ARG A 518 1.92 12.01 -16.99
CA ARG A 518 0.49 11.77 -17.18
C ARG A 518 0.03 10.41 -16.65
N GLY A 519 -1.15 10.38 -16.03
CA GLY A 519 -1.74 9.19 -15.42
C GLY A 519 -1.42 9.04 -13.93
N LEU A 520 -0.65 9.94 -13.31
CA LEU A 520 -0.44 9.93 -11.87
C LEU A 520 -1.49 10.80 -11.15
N PRO A 521 -2.00 10.38 -9.97
CA PRO A 521 -2.87 11.23 -9.15
C PRO A 521 -2.10 12.43 -8.61
N SER A 522 -2.78 13.36 -7.93
CA SER A 522 -2.19 14.56 -7.31
C SER A 522 -2.10 15.80 -8.23
N PHE A 523 -2.56 15.69 -9.47
CA PHE A 523 -2.56 16.77 -10.45
C PHE A 523 -3.93 16.94 -11.14
N GLY A 524 -5.00 16.51 -10.48
CA GLY A 524 -6.36 16.52 -10.97
C GLY A 524 -6.74 15.29 -11.80
N GLN A 525 -8.06 15.10 -11.95
CA GLN A 525 -8.63 13.94 -12.64
C GLN A 525 -8.29 13.92 -14.15
N GLU A 526 -8.24 15.10 -14.79
CA GLU A 526 -7.84 15.18 -16.21
C GLU A 526 -6.43 14.64 -16.46
N TRP A 527 -5.48 14.95 -15.54
CA TRP A 527 -4.12 14.43 -15.64
C TRP A 527 -4.06 12.91 -15.44
N LEU A 528 -4.82 12.41 -14.48
CA LEU A 528 -4.91 10.99 -14.15
C LEU A 528 -5.48 10.17 -15.31
N ASP A 529 -6.58 10.60 -15.89
CA ASP A 529 -7.32 9.84 -16.91
C ASP A 529 -6.56 9.67 -18.23
N GLN A 530 -5.55 10.49 -18.50
CA GLN A 530 -4.79 10.44 -19.75
C GLN A 530 -3.91 9.21 -19.96
N ILE A 531 -3.85 8.29 -18.99
CA ILE A 531 -3.10 7.04 -19.10
C ILE A 531 -3.96 5.88 -19.60
N SER A 532 -5.21 5.81 -19.18
CA SER A 532 -6.10 4.71 -19.54
C SER A 532 -6.41 4.71 -21.04
N GLY A 533 -6.24 3.56 -21.68
CA GLY A 533 -6.35 3.38 -23.13
C GLY A 533 -5.18 3.93 -23.95
N ASP A 534 -4.14 4.48 -23.32
CA ASP A 534 -2.98 5.06 -24.05
C ASP A 534 -1.64 4.92 -23.29
N TYR A 535 -1.28 3.70 -22.89
CA TYR A 535 -0.03 3.41 -22.19
C TYR A 535 1.25 3.83 -22.95
N ALA A 536 1.21 3.84 -24.27
CA ALA A 536 2.33 4.21 -25.13
C ALA A 536 2.31 5.68 -25.60
N GLY A 537 1.42 6.48 -25.06
CA GLY A 537 1.13 7.85 -25.53
C GLY A 537 1.97 8.94 -24.87
N GLN A 538 1.28 9.96 -24.37
CA GLN A 538 1.94 11.16 -23.82
C GLN A 538 2.81 10.85 -22.59
N ASN A 539 2.42 9.89 -21.76
CA ASN A 539 3.18 9.45 -20.60
C ASN A 539 4.61 8.97 -20.93
N ILE A 540 4.82 8.32 -22.07
CA ILE A 540 6.17 7.93 -22.54
C ILE A 540 6.95 9.17 -22.98
N ARG A 541 6.32 10.11 -23.68
CA ARG A 541 6.94 11.39 -24.07
C ARG A 541 7.28 12.25 -22.84
N ASP A 542 6.46 12.17 -21.79
CA ASP A 542 6.72 12.86 -20.51
C ASP A 542 7.99 12.34 -19.84
N TYR A 543 8.22 11.01 -19.80
CA TYR A 543 9.48 10.43 -19.34
C TYR A 543 10.69 10.95 -20.12
N LEU A 544 10.58 10.97 -21.45
CA LEU A 544 11.66 11.49 -22.30
C LEU A 544 11.88 13.00 -22.10
N SER A 545 10.81 13.78 -21.95
CA SER A 545 10.93 15.20 -21.64
C SER A 545 11.65 15.47 -20.32
N ALA A 546 11.36 14.66 -19.28
CA ALA A 546 12.01 14.80 -17.99
C ALA A 546 13.50 14.50 -18.03
N ILE A 547 13.90 13.41 -18.69
CA ILE A 547 15.32 13.04 -18.75
C ILE A 547 16.11 13.98 -19.67
N ASP A 548 15.53 14.44 -20.79
CA ASP A 548 16.16 15.36 -21.72
C ASP A 548 16.35 16.76 -21.08
N ASP A 549 15.41 17.23 -20.26
CA ASP A 549 15.54 18.49 -19.51
C ASP A 549 16.73 18.46 -18.55
N VAL A 550 16.87 17.37 -17.79
CA VAL A 550 17.99 17.22 -16.84
C VAL A 550 19.31 16.94 -17.58
N ALA A 551 19.31 16.22 -18.69
CA ALA A 551 20.49 15.96 -19.50
C ALA A 551 21.11 17.25 -20.09
N GLY A 552 20.32 18.31 -20.24
CA GLY A 552 20.78 19.64 -20.66
C GLY A 552 21.61 20.40 -19.63
N GLU A 553 21.69 19.94 -18.39
CA GLU A 553 22.42 20.63 -17.32
C GLU A 553 23.95 20.49 -17.47
N PRO A 554 24.73 21.52 -17.09
CA PRO A 554 26.18 21.49 -17.23
C PRO A 554 26.87 20.32 -16.50
N TRP A 555 26.29 19.90 -15.37
CA TRP A 555 26.79 18.80 -14.54
C TRP A 555 26.27 17.43 -14.97
N ALA A 556 25.33 17.35 -15.90
CA ALA A 556 24.78 16.11 -16.38
C ALA A 556 25.72 15.44 -17.42
N ASP A 557 25.83 14.12 -17.38
CA ASP A 557 26.53 13.35 -18.40
C ASP A 557 25.51 12.58 -19.26
N GLU A 558 25.10 13.20 -20.36
CA GLU A 558 24.15 12.62 -21.32
C GLU A 558 24.63 11.31 -21.96
N THR A 559 25.92 11.01 -21.86
CA THR A 559 26.49 9.76 -22.37
C THR A 559 26.39 8.61 -21.36
N ARG A 560 25.98 8.88 -20.12
CA ARG A 560 25.88 7.93 -19.01
C ARG A 560 24.47 8.00 -18.38
N MET A 561 23.46 7.55 -19.12
CA MET A 561 22.07 7.51 -18.67
C MET A 561 21.58 6.08 -18.51
N GLY A 562 20.87 5.81 -17.41
CA GLY A 562 20.14 4.57 -17.16
C GLY A 562 18.63 4.82 -17.01
N CYS A 563 17.83 3.77 -17.20
CA CYS A 563 16.38 3.82 -17.02
C CYS A 563 15.90 2.62 -16.21
N VAL A 564 15.17 2.87 -15.14
CA VAL A 564 14.74 1.83 -14.19
C VAL A 564 13.27 1.99 -13.81
N GLY A 565 12.60 0.88 -13.51
CA GLY A 565 11.21 0.93 -13.06
C GLY A 565 10.63 -0.43 -12.71
N ALA A 566 9.52 -0.43 -11.95
CA ALA A 566 8.81 -1.62 -11.53
C ALA A 566 7.35 -1.60 -11.94
N SER A 567 6.76 -2.79 -12.12
CA SER A 567 5.32 -2.92 -12.42
C SER A 567 5.00 -2.21 -13.74
N TYR A 568 4.03 -1.31 -13.77
CA TYR A 568 3.84 -0.41 -14.90
C TYR A 568 5.14 0.36 -15.26
N GLY A 569 5.96 0.73 -14.28
CA GLY A 569 7.29 1.30 -14.54
C GLY A 569 8.23 0.33 -15.26
N GLY A 570 8.15 -0.97 -14.96
CA GLY A 570 8.84 -2.03 -15.69
C GLY A 570 8.31 -2.19 -17.12
N TYR A 571 7.00 -2.05 -17.34
CA TYR A 571 6.42 -1.88 -18.68
C TYR A 571 7.05 -0.71 -19.42
N SER A 572 7.11 0.46 -18.75
CA SER A 572 7.69 1.67 -19.35
C SER A 572 9.14 1.45 -19.77
N VAL A 573 9.94 0.73 -18.96
CA VAL A 573 11.31 0.33 -19.29
C VAL A 573 11.35 -0.55 -20.52
N PHE A 574 10.51 -1.58 -20.61
CA PHE A 574 10.45 -2.45 -21.80
C PHE A 574 10.00 -1.71 -23.05
N PHE A 575 9.05 -0.78 -22.92
CA PHE A 575 8.61 0.03 -24.05
C PHE A 575 9.69 1.02 -24.50
N LEU A 576 10.30 1.74 -23.54
CA LEU A 576 11.41 2.67 -23.81
C LEU A 576 12.62 1.98 -24.46
N ALA A 577 12.91 0.72 -24.11
CA ALA A 577 13.95 -0.06 -24.78
C ALA A 577 13.76 -0.17 -26.30
N GLY A 578 12.51 -0.02 -26.78
CA GLY A 578 12.18 -0.01 -28.21
C GLY A 578 12.10 1.37 -28.87
N CYS A 579 12.18 2.48 -28.08
CA CYS A 579 11.97 3.84 -28.63
C CYS A 579 12.84 4.94 -28.01
N HIS A 580 13.88 4.61 -27.22
CA HIS A 580 14.70 5.58 -26.48
C HIS A 580 15.72 6.34 -27.32
N GLU A 581 15.87 6.03 -28.60
CA GLU A 581 16.76 6.74 -29.54
C GLU A 581 18.20 6.88 -29.04
N LYS A 582 18.77 5.77 -28.50
CA LYS A 582 20.14 5.67 -27.96
C LYS A 582 20.43 6.50 -26.68
N ARG A 583 19.39 7.03 -25.98
CA ARG A 583 19.60 7.78 -24.74
C ARG A 583 20.21 6.94 -23.63
N PHE A 584 19.69 5.74 -23.39
CA PHE A 584 20.08 4.92 -22.25
C PHE A 584 21.15 3.90 -22.59
N LYS A 585 22.06 3.66 -21.63
CA LYS A 585 23.14 2.65 -21.69
C LYS A 585 22.78 1.36 -20.98
N ALA A 586 21.81 1.41 -20.07
CA ALA A 586 21.27 0.24 -19.38
C ALA A 586 19.81 0.43 -19.02
N PHE A 587 19.09 -0.68 -18.98
CA PHE A 587 17.74 -0.78 -18.49
C PHE A 587 17.65 -1.73 -17.30
N ILE A 588 16.76 -1.42 -16.32
CA ILE A 588 16.39 -2.35 -15.25
C ILE A 588 14.86 -2.35 -15.12
N ALA A 589 14.25 -3.50 -15.39
CA ALA A 589 12.81 -3.73 -15.25
C ALA A 589 12.55 -4.73 -14.13
N HIS A 590 11.70 -4.38 -13.16
CA HIS A 590 11.23 -5.28 -12.12
C HIS A 590 9.75 -5.57 -12.36
N CYS A 591 9.38 -6.86 -12.46
CA CYS A 591 8.01 -7.32 -12.69
C CYS A 591 7.25 -6.44 -13.72
N GLY A 592 7.87 -6.21 -14.89
CA GLY A 592 7.30 -5.37 -15.94
C GLY A 592 6.34 -6.13 -16.85
N ILE A 593 5.29 -5.45 -17.32
CA ILE A 593 4.40 -6.01 -18.36
C ILE A 593 5.12 -5.96 -19.69
N PHE A 594 5.29 -7.10 -20.35
CA PHE A 594 5.98 -7.22 -21.62
C PHE A 594 5.03 -7.52 -22.78
N ASN A 595 4.12 -8.46 -22.59
CA ASN A 595 3.17 -8.91 -23.60
C ASN A 595 1.73 -8.75 -23.11
N PHE A 596 1.02 -7.77 -23.66
CA PHE A 596 -0.34 -7.43 -23.23
C PHE A 596 -1.35 -8.56 -23.47
N GLU A 597 -1.14 -9.40 -24.49
CA GLU A 597 -2.07 -10.50 -24.78
C GLU A 597 -1.95 -11.60 -23.72
N SER A 598 -0.73 -12.05 -23.38
CA SER A 598 -0.55 -13.02 -22.30
C SER A 598 -0.84 -12.42 -20.92
N MET A 599 -0.50 -11.15 -20.69
CA MET A 599 -0.84 -10.43 -19.45
C MET A 599 -2.35 -10.46 -19.16
N TYR A 600 -3.19 -10.22 -20.18
CA TYR A 600 -4.65 -10.26 -20.01
C TYR A 600 -5.15 -11.66 -19.57
N GLY A 601 -4.51 -12.71 -20.06
CA GLY A 601 -4.90 -14.09 -19.73
C GLY A 601 -4.27 -14.63 -18.43
N GLU A 602 -3.31 -13.92 -17.84
CA GLU A 602 -2.52 -14.40 -16.71
C GLU A 602 -2.72 -13.60 -15.42
N THR A 603 -3.05 -12.30 -15.51
CA THR A 603 -3.34 -11.48 -14.33
C THR A 603 -4.64 -11.89 -13.65
N GLU A 604 -4.84 -11.45 -12.41
CA GLU A 604 -5.95 -11.91 -11.58
C GLU A 604 -7.16 -10.94 -11.59
N GLU A 605 -6.97 -9.63 -11.37
CA GLU A 605 -8.04 -8.64 -11.35
C GLU A 605 -8.24 -8.00 -12.74
N LEU A 606 -9.23 -8.46 -13.48
CA LEU A 606 -9.45 -8.04 -14.85
C LEU A 606 -10.04 -6.62 -14.98
N PHE A 607 -10.61 -6.06 -13.91
CA PHE A 607 -11.20 -4.72 -13.96
C PHE A 607 -10.15 -3.66 -14.35
N PHE A 608 -8.94 -3.69 -13.78
CA PHE A 608 -7.92 -2.68 -14.08
C PHE A 608 -7.45 -2.79 -15.53
N ILE A 609 -7.23 -4.00 -16.03
CA ILE A 609 -6.74 -4.20 -17.39
C ILE A 609 -7.83 -3.90 -18.43
N ASN A 610 -9.12 -4.19 -18.11
CA ASN A 610 -10.24 -3.78 -18.94
C ASN A 610 -10.35 -2.25 -19.04
N ASN A 611 -10.19 -1.54 -17.92
CA ASN A 611 -10.18 -0.09 -17.91
C ASN A 611 -8.97 0.47 -18.69
N ASP A 612 -7.78 -0.02 -18.39
CA ASP A 612 -6.54 0.58 -18.88
C ASP A 612 -6.18 0.17 -20.32
N TYR A 613 -6.60 -1.02 -20.78
CA TYR A 613 -6.41 -1.42 -22.18
C TYR A 613 -7.63 -1.15 -23.04
N GLY A 614 -8.78 -0.83 -22.42
CA GLY A 614 -10.06 -0.60 -23.09
C GLY A 614 -10.85 -1.89 -23.33
N GLY A 615 -10.36 -3.07 -22.90
CA GLY A 615 -11.05 -4.35 -23.02
C GLY A 615 -10.15 -5.50 -23.48
N PRO A 616 -10.72 -6.69 -23.73
CA PRO A 616 -9.96 -7.88 -24.08
C PRO A 616 -9.39 -7.84 -25.50
N TYR A 617 -8.27 -8.52 -25.74
CA TYR A 617 -7.58 -8.53 -27.04
C TYR A 617 -8.39 -9.19 -28.18
N TRP A 618 -9.34 -10.05 -27.85
CA TRP A 618 -10.21 -10.69 -28.83
C TRP A 618 -11.38 -9.82 -29.30
N ASP A 619 -11.68 -8.71 -28.62
CA ASP A 619 -12.67 -7.74 -29.11
C ASP A 619 -12.07 -6.90 -30.26
N ARG A 620 -12.19 -7.44 -31.48
CA ARG A 620 -11.66 -6.80 -32.68
C ARG A 620 -12.40 -5.55 -33.10
N SER A 621 -13.60 -5.30 -32.57
CA SER A 621 -14.40 -4.12 -32.85
C SER A 621 -14.00 -2.91 -31.99
N ASN A 622 -13.38 -3.14 -30.85
CA ASN A 622 -12.95 -2.11 -29.90
C ASN A 622 -11.62 -1.48 -30.33
N GLN A 623 -11.67 -0.30 -30.89
CA GLN A 623 -10.50 0.40 -31.41
C GLN A 623 -9.50 0.81 -30.31
N VAL A 624 -9.99 1.12 -29.10
CA VAL A 624 -9.11 1.45 -27.95
C VAL A 624 -8.29 0.23 -27.54
N ALA A 625 -8.97 -0.92 -27.35
CA ALA A 625 -8.30 -2.18 -27.03
C ALA A 625 -7.28 -2.56 -28.13
N GLN A 626 -7.68 -2.55 -29.38
CA GLN A 626 -6.78 -2.91 -30.50
C GLN A 626 -5.55 -1.99 -30.58
N ARG A 627 -5.70 -0.68 -30.31
CA ARG A 627 -4.57 0.25 -30.20
C ARG A 627 -3.65 -0.11 -29.05
N SER A 628 -4.19 -0.43 -27.87
CA SER A 628 -3.40 -0.84 -26.70
C SER A 628 -2.57 -2.08 -27.03
N TYR A 629 -3.18 -3.15 -27.55
CA TYR A 629 -2.47 -4.37 -27.92
C TYR A 629 -1.45 -4.17 -29.05
N ALA A 630 -1.69 -3.25 -29.97
CA ALA A 630 -0.72 -2.89 -31.02
C ALA A 630 0.54 -2.23 -30.42
N ASN A 631 0.43 -1.58 -29.27
CA ASN A 631 1.52 -0.91 -28.55
C ASN A 631 2.16 -1.76 -27.46
N SER A 632 1.90 -3.05 -27.42
CA SER A 632 2.54 -3.97 -26.47
C SER A 632 4.06 -4.06 -26.71
N PRO A 633 4.90 -3.96 -25.65
CA PRO A 633 6.38 -3.92 -25.77
C PRO A 633 7.00 -5.04 -26.59
N HIS A 634 6.47 -6.27 -26.51
CA HIS A 634 6.99 -7.43 -27.23
C HIS A 634 7.01 -7.23 -28.75
N LYS A 635 6.17 -6.36 -29.29
CA LYS A 635 6.12 -6.04 -30.73
C LYS A 635 7.27 -5.14 -31.19
N PHE A 636 7.98 -4.50 -30.24
CA PHE A 636 9.09 -3.57 -30.51
C PHE A 636 10.46 -4.15 -30.19
N VAL A 637 10.55 -5.40 -29.79
CA VAL A 637 11.80 -6.10 -29.46
C VAL A 637 12.83 -6.02 -30.58
N SER A 638 12.39 -5.98 -31.85
CA SER A 638 13.29 -5.82 -33.00
C SER A 638 14.16 -4.54 -32.94
N LYS A 639 13.75 -3.54 -32.15
CA LYS A 639 14.46 -2.27 -31.95
C LYS A 639 15.35 -2.26 -30.70
N TRP A 640 15.28 -3.29 -29.86
CA TRP A 640 16.08 -3.36 -28.65
C TRP A 640 17.55 -3.56 -28.99
N ASP A 641 18.44 -2.82 -28.34
CA ASP A 641 19.89 -2.87 -28.57
C ASP A 641 20.74 -2.58 -27.32
N THR A 642 20.10 -2.36 -26.19
CA THR A 642 20.72 -1.89 -24.95
C THR A 642 20.63 -2.97 -23.86
N PRO A 643 21.68 -3.15 -23.04
CA PRO A 643 21.70 -4.11 -21.93
C PRO A 643 20.51 -3.95 -20.97
N ILE A 644 19.92 -5.08 -20.55
CA ILE A 644 18.74 -5.08 -19.67
C ILE A 644 18.87 -6.09 -18.53
N LEU A 645 18.60 -5.63 -17.29
CA LEU A 645 18.44 -6.47 -16.11
C LEU A 645 16.94 -6.58 -15.82
N ILE A 646 16.47 -7.80 -15.54
CA ILE A 646 15.06 -8.11 -15.28
C ILE A 646 14.96 -8.81 -13.92
N PHE A 647 14.10 -8.30 -13.05
CA PHE A 647 13.75 -8.91 -11.76
C PHE A 647 12.31 -9.39 -11.76
N THR A 648 12.05 -10.49 -11.06
CA THR A 648 10.70 -11.01 -10.86
C THR A 648 10.62 -11.86 -9.59
N GLY A 649 9.42 -12.01 -9.02
CA GLY A 649 9.11 -12.98 -7.98
C GLY A 649 8.22 -14.09 -8.53
N GLU A 650 8.41 -15.34 -8.07
CA GLU A 650 7.65 -16.50 -8.54
C GLU A 650 6.16 -16.42 -8.20
N TYR A 651 5.85 -15.77 -7.05
CA TYR A 651 4.48 -15.59 -6.57
C TYR A 651 3.83 -14.26 -7.00
N ASP A 652 4.40 -13.60 -8.00
CA ASP A 652 3.76 -12.42 -8.59
C ASP A 652 2.62 -12.87 -9.53
N PHE A 653 1.38 -12.73 -9.07
CA PHE A 653 0.20 -13.04 -9.87
C PHE A 653 -0.47 -11.79 -10.45
N ARG A 654 -0.06 -10.59 -9.98
CA ARG A 654 -0.46 -9.32 -10.57
C ARG A 654 0.20 -9.12 -11.94
N ILE A 655 1.54 -9.24 -12.00
CA ILE A 655 2.30 -9.28 -13.25
C ILE A 655 3.11 -10.58 -13.25
N PRO A 656 2.55 -11.66 -13.80
CA PRO A 656 3.14 -12.98 -13.69
C PRO A 656 4.59 -13.03 -14.18
N TYR A 657 5.41 -13.82 -13.50
CA TYR A 657 6.84 -13.97 -13.81
C TYR A 657 7.11 -14.40 -15.26
N THR A 658 6.13 -14.99 -15.92
CA THR A 658 6.17 -15.34 -17.36
C THR A 658 6.43 -14.13 -18.24
N GLN A 659 5.92 -12.94 -17.87
CA GLN A 659 6.22 -11.68 -18.57
C GLN A 659 7.72 -11.39 -18.59
N SER A 660 8.39 -11.62 -17.47
CA SER A 660 9.84 -11.48 -17.33
C SER A 660 10.62 -12.54 -18.12
N LEU A 661 10.12 -13.80 -18.15
CA LEU A 661 10.71 -14.86 -18.95
C LEU A 661 10.61 -14.59 -20.46
N GLU A 662 9.45 -14.10 -20.94
CA GLU A 662 9.27 -13.71 -22.34
C GLU A 662 10.27 -12.60 -22.73
N ALA A 663 10.39 -11.55 -21.92
CA ALA A 663 11.29 -10.43 -22.15
C ALA A 663 12.77 -10.86 -22.14
N PHE A 664 13.17 -11.68 -21.16
CA PHE A 664 14.54 -12.22 -21.06
C PHE A 664 14.90 -13.10 -22.27
N THR A 665 14.00 -14.01 -22.64
CA THR A 665 14.18 -14.89 -23.81
C THR A 665 14.37 -14.06 -25.08
N ALA A 666 13.50 -13.07 -25.30
CA ALA A 666 13.58 -12.20 -26.47
C ALA A 666 14.91 -11.44 -26.54
N ALA A 667 15.36 -10.85 -25.42
CA ALA A 667 16.63 -10.14 -25.34
C ALA A 667 17.82 -11.08 -25.65
N ARG A 668 17.85 -12.27 -25.03
CA ARG A 668 18.96 -13.22 -25.18
C ARG A 668 19.05 -13.80 -26.59
N VAL A 669 17.93 -14.19 -27.19
CA VAL A 669 17.91 -14.70 -28.58
C VAL A 669 18.40 -13.65 -29.58
N ARG A 670 18.14 -12.37 -29.31
CA ARG A 670 18.62 -11.26 -30.13
C ARG A 670 20.09 -10.88 -29.87
N GLY A 671 20.78 -11.58 -28.94
CA GLY A 671 22.18 -11.29 -28.60
C GLY A 671 22.38 -10.06 -27.71
N ILE A 672 21.27 -9.49 -27.13
CA ILE A 672 21.34 -8.36 -26.19
C ILE A 672 21.89 -8.86 -24.87
N PRO A 673 22.84 -8.17 -24.22
CA PRO A 673 23.25 -8.50 -22.86
C PRO A 673 22.04 -8.38 -21.93
N ALA A 674 21.65 -9.51 -21.34
CA ALA A 674 20.51 -9.53 -20.42
C ALA A 674 20.80 -10.47 -19.24
N ARG A 675 20.26 -10.11 -18.07
CA ARG A 675 20.26 -10.93 -16.85
C ARG A 675 18.84 -11.00 -16.32
N LEU A 676 18.44 -12.18 -15.88
CA LEU A 676 17.22 -12.42 -15.11
C LEU A 676 17.61 -12.76 -13.68
N VAL A 677 16.98 -12.13 -12.72
CA VAL A 677 17.04 -12.47 -11.29
C VAL A 677 15.62 -12.78 -10.84
N GLU A 678 15.40 -14.02 -10.53
CA GLU A 678 14.11 -14.54 -10.07
C GLU A 678 14.22 -14.89 -8.60
N PHE A 679 13.19 -14.54 -7.81
CA PHE A 679 13.12 -14.81 -6.38
C PHE A 679 12.01 -15.85 -6.11
N GLU A 680 12.42 -17.08 -5.78
CA GLU A 680 11.54 -18.24 -5.56
C GLU A 680 10.50 -18.04 -4.44
N ASN A 681 10.67 -17.07 -3.57
CA ASN A 681 9.84 -16.86 -2.39
C ASN A 681 9.39 -15.40 -2.20
N GLU A 682 9.40 -14.62 -3.27
CA GLU A 682 8.85 -13.27 -3.32
C GLU A 682 7.70 -13.19 -4.33
N ALA A 683 6.88 -12.16 -4.17
CA ALA A 683 5.76 -11.84 -5.05
C ALA A 683 6.06 -10.60 -5.91
N HIS A 684 5.08 -9.72 -6.08
CA HIS A 684 5.24 -8.46 -6.82
C HIS A 684 6.32 -7.55 -6.25
N GLN A 685 6.73 -7.77 -5.01
CA GLN A 685 7.68 -6.94 -4.28
C GLN A 685 8.67 -7.82 -3.51
N VAL A 686 9.92 -7.37 -3.42
CA VAL A 686 10.96 -8.03 -2.64
C VAL A 686 10.99 -7.46 -1.23
N PHE A 687 10.52 -8.24 -0.26
CA PHE A 687 10.39 -7.81 1.13
C PHE A 687 11.39 -8.45 2.10
N ARG A 688 11.90 -9.64 1.78
CA ARG A 688 12.81 -10.36 2.68
C ARG A 688 14.16 -9.65 2.73
N PRO A 689 14.75 -9.46 3.93
CA PRO A 689 15.98 -8.68 4.09
C PRO A 689 17.14 -9.10 3.19
N GLN A 690 17.47 -10.40 3.16
CA GLN A 690 18.57 -10.89 2.34
C GLN A 690 18.28 -10.84 0.84
N ASN A 691 17.03 -11.10 0.42
CA ASN A 691 16.63 -10.94 -0.97
C ASN A 691 16.76 -9.48 -1.43
N SER A 692 16.39 -8.54 -0.56
CA SER A 692 16.56 -7.11 -0.83
C SER A 692 18.03 -6.71 -1.00
N LEU A 693 18.95 -7.29 -0.21
CA LEU A 693 20.38 -7.05 -0.42
C LEU A 693 20.88 -7.63 -1.75
N VAL A 694 20.44 -8.84 -2.14
CA VAL A 694 20.75 -9.43 -3.45
C VAL A 694 20.22 -8.53 -4.56
N TRP A 695 18.95 -8.09 -4.44
CA TRP A 695 18.34 -7.17 -5.40
C TRP A 695 19.17 -5.89 -5.57
N ASN A 696 19.57 -5.26 -4.48
CA ASN A 696 20.37 -4.03 -4.52
C ASN A 696 21.77 -4.24 -5.14
N ARG A 697 22.44 -5.35 -4.80
CA ARG A 697 23.76 -5.68 -5.36
C ARG A 697 23.70 -5.91 -6.87
N GLU A 698 22.69 -6.63 -7.35
CA GLU A 698 22.48 -6.85 -8.77
C GLU A 698 22.08 -5.55 -9.49
N PHE A 699 21.22 -4.74 -8.89
CA PHE A 699 20.76 -3.46 -9.41
C PHE A 699 21.93 -2.48 -9.62
N PHE A 700 22.69 -2.21 -8.57
CA PHE A 700 23.81 -1.29 -8.66
C PHE A 700 24.99 -1.88 -9.45
N GLY A 701 25.26 -3.17 -9.32
CA GLY A 701 26.28 -3.85 -10.12
C GLY A 701 26.02 -3.80 -11.62
N TRP A 702 24.73 -3.85 -12.03
CA TRP A 702 24.33 -3.68 -13.44
C TRP A 702 24.54 -2.25 -13.93
N LEU A 703 24.11 -1.27 -13.13
CA LEU A 703 24.32 0.15 -13.46
C LEU A 703 25.80 0.53 -13.49
N ASP A 704 26.59 0.07 -12.55
CA ASP A 704 28.03 0.34 -12.52
C ASP A 704 28.76 -0.24 -13.74
N LYS A 705 28.30 -1.38 -14.22
CA LYS A 705 28.90 -2.03 -15.40
C LYS A 705 28.62 -1.31 -16.71
N TYR A 706 27.44 -0.72 -16.88
CA TYR A 706 27.00 -0.24 -18.18
C TYR A 706 26.77 1.27 -18.24
N VAL A 707 26.56 1.94 -17.09
CA VAL A 707 26.26 3.38 -17.01
C VAL A 707 27.45 4.17 -16.47
N LYS A 708 28.21 3.66 -15.47
CA LYS A 708 29.44 4.29 -14.99
C LYS A 708 30.63 3.89 -15.83
#